data_ba9da27629d78739b6e64933dcaa7ad2
#
_entry.id   ba9da27629d78739b6e64933dcaa7ad2
#
_cell.length_a   1.000
_cell.length_b   1.000
_cell.length_c   1.000
_cell.angle_alpha   90.00
_cell.angle_beta   90.00
_cell.angle_gamma   90.00
#
_symmetry.space_group_name_H-M   'P 1'
#
loop_
_entity.id
_entity.type
_entity.pdbx_description
1 polymer ?
#
loop_
_entity_poly.entity_id
_entity_poly.type
_entity_poly.pdbx_seq_one_letter_code
_entity_poly.pdbx_strand_id
1 'polypeptide(L)'
;MKILVGVILILFAALIGQLAYLQLFYGSRFSAEVNATDENTMTKSVPRGVMYDSQGRVLVGNKAENAITYMRSLSTTSKEMYKVANTLSNYIKITDEKPTKRQIADYYLADSSRAKKVLASLPKSQKKSSLSTSEINDNEVAYVENTLKPSLTSQEKTAALLYNMMSGATTLSTINLKSSGLSDKEIAQVGEHLSSMPGVGIGTDWNRYYPNGSSIKSIIGSVSTTKTGLPRDNLQYYLVNGYSRNDRVGISYLEKEYEALLKGTKASYKVTSNSRNEITKTKQVYKGQSGASLKLTIDAKYQAAVTKALKQQFNSALRAGAASLSSGAYAIAMNPNTGAILAMSGISHDPSTGKITDNALGNINQSFVMGSVVKGAQVAGGLINKVITPTNNTLPDTAIYLPGTPVKKSVYPIGTFSSLTAASALEVSSNIYMMQLTLRWVKASYVAKQYIHMPDTAFETLRNNFAMFGLGQKTGIDLPGESSGIQGASTDSNGIILSGSVLDESYGNYDAYTPIQLVQYISTIANGGYRMQPYVVQSIGRTSSDGKHFYTYYNKKPTVQFKIPWTADELAVIKQGLYQVVHGSNAWGTAHALKNVKPSISAKTGTAQTFYYNTKTKKSTDKELINETMVGWASSNHPQIAFAVVFVGIDPNKEGNYNKNMAKSMVTTYYNMYKGKFSSTN
;
A
#
# COMPACT_ATOMS: atom_id res chain seq x y z
N MET A 1 -39.19 1.74 16.70
CA MET A 1 -39.77 1.60 15.36
C MET A 1 -39.37 2.74 14.41
N LYS A 2 -39.56 4.04 14.74
CA LYS A 2 -39.20 5.18 13.85
C LYS A 2 -37.68 5.26 13.52
N ILE A 3 -36.79 4.96 14.47
CA ILE A 3 -35.34 4.97 14.27
C ILE A 3 -34.92 3.82 13.36
N LEU A 4 -35.48 2.63 13.52
CA LEU A 4 -35.21 1.46 12.68
C LEU A 4 -35.63 1.72 11.22
N VAL A 5 -36.78 2.35 11.02
CA VAL A 5 -37.27 2.77 9.69
C VAL A 5 -36.34 3.82 9.07
N GLY A 6 -35.81 4.76 9.86
CA GLY A 6 -34.84 5.74 9.41
C GLY A 6 -33.52 5.10 8.96
N VAL A 7 -33.00 4.14 9.71
CA VAL A 7 -31.79 3.38 9.33
C VAL A 7 -31.99 2.56 8.06
N ILE A 8 -33.17 1.92 7.92
CA ILE A 8 -33.51 1.15 6.70
C ILE A 8 -33.61 2.08 5.48
N LEU A 9 -34.19 3.27 5.62
CA LEU A 9 -34.28 4.26 4.54
C LEU A 9 -32.90 4.80 4.13
N ILE A 10 -32.01 5.03 5.08
CA ILE A 10 -30.61 5.45 4.79
C ILE A 10 -29.84 4.34 4.08
N LEU A 11 -29.99 3.09 4.51
CA LEU A 11 -29.37 1.93 3.83
C LEU A 11 -29.94 1.74 2.41
N PHE A 12 -31.26 1.96 2.23
CA PHE A 12 -31.89 1.90 0.91
C PHE A 12 -31.42 3.03 -0.01
N ALA A 13 -31.27 4.25 0.52
CA ALA A 13 -30.73 5.38 -0.23
C ALA A 13 -29.25 5.17 -0.60
N ALA A 14 -28.46 4.56 0.27
CA ALA A 14 -27.08 4.17 -0.02
C ALA A 14 -27.00 3.07 -1.10
N LEU A 15 -27.89 2.08 -1.04
CA LEU A 15 -28.02 1.04 -2.08
C LEU A 15 -28.44 1.60 -3.42
N ILE A 16 -29.41 2.52 -3.44
CA ILE A 16 -29.86 3.21 -4.66
C ILE A 16 -28.73 4.09 -5.22
N GLY A 17 -27.98 4.79 -4.36
CA GLY A 17 -26.80 5.57 -4.76
C GLY A 17 -25.70 4.70 -5.36
N GLN A 18 -25.46 3.52 -4.78
CA GLN A 18 -24.51 2.55 -5.29
C GLN A 18 -24.99 1.90 -6.59
N LEU A 19 -26.30 1.64 -6.72
CA LEU A 19 -26.91 1.11 -7.96
C LEU A 19 -26.87 2.15 -9.08
N ALA A 20 -27.18 3.42 -8.79
CA ALA A 20 -27.07 4.54 -9.71
C ALA A 20 -25.61 4.78 -10.14
N TYR A 21 -24.66 4.68 -9.19
CA TYR A 21 -23.24 4.70 -9.50
C TYR A 21 -22.84 3.57 -10.45
N LEU A 22 -23.26 2.34 -10.18
CA LEU A 22 -23.03 1.18 -11.05
C LEU A 22 -23.70 1.35 -12.41
N GLN A 23 -24.93 1.85 -12.48
CA GLN A 23 -25.64 2.05 -13.75
C GLN A 23 -25.06 3.20 -14.58
N LEU A 24 -24.70 4.33 -13.98
CA LEU A 24 -24.12 5.48 -14.69
C LEU A 24 -22.68 5.22 -15.17
N PHE A 25 -21.88 4.50 -14.37
CA PHE A 25 -20.48 4.24 -14.71
C PHE A 25 -20.26 2.89 -15.41
N TYR A 26 -21.15 1.93 -15.22
CA TYR A 26 -21.02 0.56 -15.76
C TYR A 26 -22.16 0.14 -16.70
N GLY A 27 -23.25 0.93 -16.82
CA GLY A 27 -24.43 0.55 -17.62
C GLY A 27 -24.12 0.29 -19.10
N SER A 28 -23.27 1.10 -19.73
CA SER A 28 -22.78 0.86 -21.08
C SER A 28 -21.88 -0.38 -21.20
N ARG A 29 -21.19 -0.74 -20.14
CA ARG A 29 -20.38 -1.95 -20.00
C ARG A 29 -21.25 -3.22 -19.97
N PHE A 30 -22.27 -3.24 -19.11
CA PHE A 30 -23.18 -4.39 -18.98
C PHE A 30 -23.95 -4.64 -20.29
N SER A 31 -24.39 -3.58 -20.99
CA SER A 31 -25.07 -3.75 -22.27
C SER A 31 -24.14 -4.30 -23.34
N ALA A 32 -22.88 -3.92 -23.38
CA ALA A 32 -21.91 -4.46 -24.33
C ALA A 32 -21.54 -5.94 -24.01
N GLU A 33 -21.52 -6.31 -22.74
CA GLU A 33 -21.14 -7.65 -22.29
C GLU A 33 -22.31 -8.65 -22.34
N VAL A 34 -23.55 -8.23 -22.05
CA VAL A 34 -24.77 -9.05 -22.18
C VAL A 34 -25.10 -9.37 -23.64
N ASN A 35 -24.80 -8.45 -24.56
CA ASN A 35 -24.97 -8.69 -25.98
C ASN A 35 -23.85 -9.53 -26.62
N ALA A 36 -22.79 -9.83 -25.87
CA ALA A 36 -21.65 -10.62 -26.37
C ALA A 36 -21.82 -12.15 -26.21
N THR A 37 -22.90 -12.61 -25.58
CA THR A 37 -23.07 -14.03 -25.23
C THR A 37 -23.54 -14.93 -26.38
N ASP A 38 -24.06 -14.38 -27.47
CA ASP A 38 -24.61 -15.19 -28.61
C ASP A 38 -23.94 -14.94 -29.96
N GLU A 39 -22.93 -14.05 -30.03
CA GLU A 39 -22.24 -13.76 -31.29
C GLU A 39 -20.72 -13.95 -31.12
N ASN A 40 -20.04 -14.39 -32.15
CA ASN A 40 -18.58 -14.50 -32.16
C ASN A 40 -17.98 -13.08 -32.13
N THR A 41 -17.50 -12.69 -30.96
CA THR A 41 -16.96 -11.35 -30.72
C THR A 41 -15.45 -11.42 -30.47
N MET A 42 -14.70 -10.69 -31.29
CA MET A 42 -13.27 -10.46 -31.07
C MET A 42 -13.07 -9.23 -30.21
N THR A 43 -12.16 -9.27 -29.24
CA THR A 43 -11.84 -8.13 -28.39
C THR A 43 -10.40 -7.66 -28.54
N LYS A 44 -10.17 -6.35 -28.43
CA LYS A 44 -8.83 -5.73 -28.39
C LYS A 44 -8.69 -4.86 -27.14
N SER A 45 -7.53 -4.93 -26.51
CA SER A 45 -7.20 -4.14 -25.32
C SER A 45 -7.14 -2.64 -25.64
N VAL A 46 -7.43 -1.82 -24.64
CA VAL A 46 -7.35 -0.35 -24.70
C VAL A 46 -6.34 0.16 -23.66
N PRO A 47 -5.86 1.42 -23.77
CA PRO A 47 -4.99 2.02 -22.78
C PRO A 47 -5.65 2.05 -21.39
N ARG A 48 -4.90 1.72 -20.36
CA ARG A 48 -5.34 1.90 -18.97
C ARG A 48 -5.43 3.39 -18.62
N GLY A 49 -6.22 3.72 -17.61
CA GLY A 49 -6.27 5.07 -17.05
C GLY A 49 -4.88 5.57 -16.63
N VAL A 50 -4.65 6.87 -16.78
CA VAL A 50 -3.43 7.56 -16.39
C VAL A 50 -3.54 7.98 -14.93
N MET A 51 -2.43 7.98 -14.19
CA MET A 51 -2.38 8.54 -12.84
C MET A 51 -1.57 9.84 -12.84
N TYR A 52 -2.15 10.86 -12.25
CA TYR A 52 -1.57 12.20 -12.11
C TYR A 52 -1.27 12.51 -10.65
N ASP A 53 -0.28 13.34 -10.42
CA ASP A 53 -0.07 13.93 -9.10
C ASP A 53 -1.04 15.10 -8.84
N SER A 54 -0.95 15.67 -7.64
CA SER A 54 -1.81 16.80 -7.23
C SER A 54 -1.66 18.06 -8.10
N GLN A 55 -0.56 18.20 -8.84
CA GLN A 55 -0.26 19.29 -9.74
C GLN A 55 -0.58 18.97 -11.21
N GLY A 56 -1.13 17.78 -11.50
CA GLY A 56 -1.45 17.34 -12.87
C GLY A 56 -0.27 16.77 -13.65
N ARG A 57 0.87 16.49 -13.00
CA ARG A 57 2.00 15.81 -13.66
C ARG A 57 1.75 14.31 -13.74
N VAL A 58 2.09 13.69 -14.87
CA VAL A 58 1.92 12.26 -15.07
C VAL A 58 2.85 11.47 -14.12
N LEU A 59 2.26 10.65 -13.29
CA LEU A 59 2.96 9.69 -12.42
C LEU A 59 3.10 8.34 -13.13
N VAL A 60 2.01 7.89 -13.72
CA VAL A 60 1.93 6.66 -14.50
C VAL A 60 1.16 6.92 -15.77
N GLY A 61 1.81 6.70 -16.88
CA GLY A 61 1.23 6.81 -18.22
C GLY A 61 1.22 5.47 -18.95
N ASN A 62 0.79 5.52 -20.20
CA ASN A 62 0.87 4.41 -21.13
C ASN A 62 1.82 4.81 -22.26
N LYS A 63 2.81 3.97 -22.55
CA LYS A 63 3.64 4.07 -23.74
C LYS A 63 3.12 3.09 -24.78
N ALA A 64 2.73 3.61 -25.93
CA ALA A 64 2.38 2.79 -27.07
C ALA A 64 3.67 2.19 -27.66
N GLU A 65 3.69 0.89 -27.88
CA GLU A 65 4.78 0.17 -28.55
C GLU A 65 4.18 -0.74 -29.62
N ASN A 66 4.88 -0.88 -30.74
CA ASN A 66 4.48 -1.86 -31.74
C ASN A 66 4.54 -3.27 -31.13
N ALA A 67 3.60 -4.11 -31.50
CA ALA A 67 3.50 -5.47 -31.01
C ALA A 67 3.20 -6.44 -32.15
N ILE A 68 3.85 -7.61 -32.12
CA ILE A 68 3.37 -8.77 -32.84
C ILE A 68 2.29 -9.42 -32.01
N THR A 69 1.11 -9.53 -32.57
CA THR A 69 -0.09 -10.04 -31.89
C THR A 69 -0.50 -11.39 -32.43
N TYR A 70 -1.30 -12.12 -31.65
CA TYR A 70 -1.92 -13.35 -32.08
C TYR A 70 -3.35 -13.44 -31.58
N MET A 71 -4.22 -13.97 -32.43
CA MET A 71 -5.61 -14.26 -32.10
C MET A 71 -5.91 -15.70 -32.46
N ARG A 72 -6.27 -16.50 -31.48
CA ARG A 72 -6.70 -17.87 -31.68
C ARG A 72 -8.12 -17.89 -32.25
N SER A 73 -8.32 -18.50 -33.42
CA SER A 73 -9.65 -18.69 -33.98
C SER A 73 -10.38 -19.90 -33.36
N LEU A 74 -11.66 -20.06 -33.65
CA LEU A 74 -12.51 -21.15 -33.16
C LEU A 74 -12.02 -22.54 -33.59
N SER A 75 -11.38 -22.63 -34.75
CA SER A 75 -10.92 -23.90 -35.37
C SER A 75 -9.45 -24.17 -35.18
N THR A 76 -8.70 -23.25 -34.57
CA THR A 76 -7.23 -23.38 -34.46
C THR A 76 -6.81 -24.60 -33.66
N THR A 77 -6.06 -25.51 -34.30
CA THR A 77 -5.52 -26.73 -33.70
C THR A 77 -4.10 -26.51 -33.13
N SER A 78 -3.68 -27.43 -32.22
CA SER A 78 -2.29 -27.41 -31.68
C SER A 78 -1.24 -27.56 -32.79
N LYS A 79 -1.52 -28.34 -33.83
CA LYS A 79 -0.65 -28.53 -35.00
C LYS A 79 -0.47 -27.23 -35.81
N GLU A 80 -1.53 -26.47 -36.00
CA GLU A 80 -1.47 -25.17 -36.67
C GLU A 80 -0.70 -24.15 -35.85
N MET A 81 -0.94 -24.08 -34.54
CA MET A 81 -0.17 -23.21 -33.63
C MET A 81 1.31 -23.56 -33.65
N TYR A 82 1.66 -24.86 -33.66
CA TYR A 82 3.04 -25.32 -33.79
C TYR A 82 3.68 -24.84 -35.09
N LYS A 83 2.97 -24.99 -36.24
CA LYS A 83 3.46 -24.52 -37.54
C LYS A 83 3.67 -22.99 -37.53
N VAL A 84 2.69 -22.22 -37.07
CA VAL A 84 2.75 -20.76 -36.98
C VAL A 84 3.92 -20.32 -36.06
N ALA A 85 4.08 -20.96 -34.90
CA ALA A 85 5.16 -20.63 -33.96
C ALA A 85 6.56 -20.84 -34.58
N ASN A 86 6.73 -21.97 -35.31
CA ASN A 86 7.99 -22.25 -36.03
C ASN A 86 8.23 -21.25 -37.17
N THR A 87 7.20 -20.91 -37.96
CA THR A 87 7.34 -19.93 -39.03
C THR A 87 7.69 -18.55 -38.47
N LEU A 88 6.97 -18.10 -37.42
CA LEU A 88 7.22 -16.81 -36.80
C LEU A 88 8.60 -16.70 -36.16
N SER A 89 9.14 -17.80 -35.61
CA SER A 89 10.48 -17.83 -35.02
C SER A 89 11.63 -17.60 -36.02
N ASN A 90 11.36 -17.62 -37.33
CA ASN A 90 12.32 -17.22 -38.37
C ASN A 90 12.47 -15.69 -38.43
N TYR A 91 11.43 -14.96 -38.06
CA TYR A 91 11.36 -13.49 -38.23
C TYR A 91 11.58 -12.72 -36.94
N ILE A 92 11.25 -13.30 -35.77
CA ILE A 92 11.41 -12.66 -34.47
C ILE A 92 12.22 -13.53 -33.51
N LYS A 93 12.91 -12.88 -32.57
CA LYS A 93 13.67 -13.56 -31.49
C LYS A 93 13.13 -13.12 -30.14
N ILE A 94 13.02 -14.06 -29.19
CA ILE A 94 12.74 -13.80 -27.78
C ILE A 94 14.01 -14.19 -27.02
N THR A 95 14.73 -13.20 -26.46
CA THR A 95 16.04 -13.37 -25.83
C THR A 95 16.03 -13.14 -24.33
N ASP A 96 15.05 -12.41 -23.83
CA ASP A 96 14.86 -12.03 -22.44
C ASP A 96 14.22 -13.13 -21.58
N GLU A 97 13.74 -14.21 -22.21
CA GLU A 97 13.15 -15.37 -21.55
C GLU A 97 13.76 -16.70 -22.02
N LYS A 98 13.70 -17.69 -21.10
CA LYS A 98 14.03 -19.08 -21.42
C LYS A 98 12.78 -19.93 -21.21
N PRO A 99 12.47 -20.88 -22.12
CA PRO A 99 11.34 -21.78 -21.90
C PRO A 99 11.59 -22.70 -20.71
N THR A 100 10.55 -22.94 -19.91
CA THR A 100 10.58 -23.91 -18.82
C THR A 100 10.57 -25.35 -19.36
N LYS A 101 10.92 -26.34 -18.54
CA LYS A 101 10.86 -27.76 -18.93
C LYS A 101 9.49 -28.13 -19.48
N ARG A 102 8.41 -27.69 -18.82
CA ARG A 102 7.03 -27.91 -19.27
C ARG A 102 6.77 -27.29 -20.64
N GLN A 103 7.17 -26.05 -20.87
CA GLN A 103 7.01 -25.40 -22.16
C GLN A 103 7.78 -26.08 -23.28
N ILE A 104 8.96 -26.61 -22.98
CA ILE A 104 9.74 -27.42 -23.92
C ILE A 104 8.99 -28.70 -24.24
N ALA A 105 8.43 -29.40 -23.24
CA ALA A 105 7.71 -30.64 -23.43
C ALA A 105 6.42 -30.43 -24.25
N ASP A 106 5.63 -29.41 -23.91
CA ASP A 106 4.40 -29.08 -24.63
C ASP A 106 4.67 -28.76 -26.11
N TYR A 107 5.73 -27.97 -26.40
CA TYR A 107 6.16 -27.67 -27.77
C TYR A 107 6.68 -28.93 -28.49
N TYR A 108 7.47 -29.75 -27.80
CA TYR A 108 8.05 -30.98 -28.39
C TYR A 108 6.95 -31.96 -28.80
N LEU A 109 5.95 -32.16 -27.95
CA LEU A 109 4.79 -33.03 -28.17
C LEU A 109 3.78 -32.47 -29.19
N ALA A 110 3.82 -31.19 -29.50
CA ALA A 110 2.97 -30.61 -30.53
C ALA A 110 3.36 -31.06 -31.96
N ASP A 111 4.58 -31.55 -32.15
CA ASP A 111 4.98 -32.27 -33.34
C ASP A 111 4.47 -33.72 -33.31
N SER A 112 3.58 -34.06 -34.23
CA SER A 112 2.94 -35.37 -34.27
C SER A 112 3.92 -36.54 -34.44
N SER A 113 5.08 -36.33 -35.08
CA SER A 113 6.09 -37.37 -35.27
C SER A 113 6.90 -37.59 -33.98
N ARG A 114 7.23 -36.52 -33.30
CA ARG A 114 7.90 -36.56 -31.99
C ARG A 114 6.98 -37.14 -30.92
N ALA A 115 5.69 -36.77 -30.87
CA ALA A 115 4.71 -37.32 -29.95
C ALA A 115 4.55 -38.83 -30.11
N LYS A 116 4.43 -39.34 -31.36
CA LYS A 116 4.36 -40.80 -31.62
C LYS A 116 5.59 -41.55 -31.11
N LYS A 117 6.79 -40.97 -31.28
CA LYS A 117 8.04 -41.57 -30.77
C LYS A 117 8.06 -41.62 -29.24
N VAL A 118 7.62 -40.51 -28.58
CA VAL A 118 7.53 -40.45 -27.12
C VAL A 118 6.53 -41.50 -26.60
N LEU A 119 5.32 -41.56 -27.16
CA LEU A 119 4.30 -42.53 -26.78
C LEU A 119 4.80 -43.99 -26.98
N ALA A 120 5.52 -44.26 -28.08
CA ALA A 120 6.13 -45.56 -28.29
C ALA A 120 7.15 -45.94 -27.19
N SER A 121 7.91 -44.95 -26.71
CA SER A 121 8.97 -45.10 -25.71
C SER A 121 8.46 -45.23 -24.28
N LEU A 122 7.18 -44.91 -23.99
CA LEU A 122 6.62 -45.04 -22.66
C LEU A 122 6.50 -46.50 -22.23
N PRO A 123 6.69 -46.82 -20.94
CA PRO A 123 6.39 -48.13 -20.37
C PRO A 123 4.93 -48.54 -20.63
N LYS A 124 4.67 -49.84 -20.78
CA LYS A 124 3.29 -50.35 -21.00
C LYS A 124 2.31 -49.90 -19.92
N SER A 125 2.76 -49.76 -18.67
CA SER A 125 1.94 -49.32 -17.55
C SER A 125 1.44 -47.88 -17.71
N GLN A 126 2.19 -47.02 -18.40
CA GLN A 126 1.90 -45.59 -18.58
C GLN A 126 1.11 -45.27 -19.86
N LYS A 127 0.80 -46.26 -20.66
CA LYS A 127 0.01 -46.14 -21.92
C LYS A 127 -1.08 -47.21 -22.04
N LYS A 128 -1.59 -47.73 -20.89
CA LYS A 128 -2.70 -48.68 -20.87
C LYS A 128 -3.98 -48.04 -21.41
N SER A 129 -4.81 -48.87 -22.06
CA SER A 129 -6.13 -48.45 -22.56
C SER A 129 -7.11 -48.04 -21.45
N SER A 130 -6.80 -48.39 -20.20
CA SER A 130 -7.58 -47.96 -19.02
C SER A 130 -7.28 -46.53 -18.56
N LEU A 131 -6.21 -45.90 -19.07
CA LEU A 131 -5.86 -44.49 -18.75
C LEU A 131 -6.61 -43.55 -19.66
N SER A 132 -7.00 -42.40 -19.11
CA SER A 132 -7.57 -41.29 -19.90
C SER A 132 -6.50 -40.68 -20.81
N THR A 133 -6.94 -40.02 -21.88
CA THR A 133 -6.04 -39.28 -22.76
C THR A 133 -5.21 -38.25 -22.02
N SER A 134 -5.78 -37.63 -20.97
CA SER A 134 -5.06 -36.66 -20.12
C SER A 134 -3.92 -37.30 -19.34
N GLU A 135 -4.17 -38.46 -18.72
CA GLU A 135 -3.15 -39.22 -17.97
C GLU A 135 -2.02 -39.69 -18.87
N ILE A 136 -2.33 -40.15 -20.08
CA ILE A 136 -1.31 -40.52 -21.07
C ILE A 136 -0.47 -39.31 -21.45
N ASN A 137 -1.11 -38.16 -21.73
CA ASN A 137 -0.42 -36.91 -22.05
C ASN A 137 0.47 -36.41 -20.89
N ASP A 138 0.01 -36.54 -19.65
CA ASP A 138 0.83 -36.19 -18.48
C ASP A 138 2.05 -37.11 -18.34
N ASN A 139 1.91 -38.40 -18.67
CA ASN A 139 3.03 -39.32 -18.73
C ASN A 139 4.02 -38.98 -19.87
N GLU A 140 3.52 -38.59 -21.05
CA GLU A 140 4.36 -38.15 -22.17
C GLU A 140 5.15 -36.90 -21.80
N VAL A 141 4.49 -35.90 -21.19
CA VAL A 141 5.13 -34.69 -20.69
C VAL A 141 6.22 -35.00 -19.66
N ALA A 142 5.90 -35.84 -18.66
CA ALA A 142 6.85 -36.24 -17.63
C ALA A 142 8.08 -36.98 -18.23
N TYR A 143 7.86 -37.81 -19.26
CA TYR A 143 8.93 -38.47 -19.98
C TYR A 143 9.85 -37.46 -20.71
N VAL A 144 9.30 -36.48 -21.40
CA VAL A 144 10.07 -35.43 -22.09
C VAL A 144 10.84 -34.57 -21.09
N GLU A 145 10.21 -34.18 -19.98
CA GLU A 145 10.84 -33.31 -18.96
C GLU A 145 11.99 -33.98 -18.21
N ASN A 146 11.83 -35.25 -17.87
CA ASN A 146 12.69 -35.96 -16.92
C ASN A 146 13.65 -36.96 -17.58
N THR A 147 13.26 -37.59 -18.69
CA THR A 147 14.02 -38.62 -19.37
C THR A 147 14.67 -38.15 -20.65
N LEU A 148 13.87 -37.63 -21.60
CA LEU A 148 14.36 -37.28 -22.93
C LEU A 148 15.18 -35.98 -22.91
N LYS A 149 14.74 -34.95 -22.16
CA LYS A 149 15.41 -33.64 -21.98
C LYS A 149 15.96 -33.04 -23.28
N PRO A 150 15.13 -32.81 -24.29
CA PRO A 150 15.62 -32.39 -25.61
C PRO A 150 16.37 -31.06 -25.56
N SER A 151 17.52 -31.00 -26.24
CA SER A 151 18.26 -29.76 -26.45
C SER A 151 17.67 -29.02 -27.64
N LEU A 152 17.12 -27.82 -27.40
CA LEU A 152 16.54 -26.97 -28.42
C LEU A 152 17.55 -25.91 -28.90
N THR A 153 17.58 -25.64 -30.20
CA THR A 153 18.27 -24.49 -30.79
C THR A 153 17.70 -23.16 -30.28
N SER A 154 18.38 -22.05 -30.50
CA SER A 154 17.88 -20.72 -30.13
C SER A 154 16.55 -20.39 -30.79
N GLN A 155 16.38 -20.81 -32.06
CA GLN A 155 15.14 -20.63 -32.80
C GLN A 155 14.01 -21.51 -32.23
N GLU A 156 14.26 -22.77 -31.97
CA GLU A 156 13.26 -23.68 -31.35
C GLU A 156 12.86 -23.23 -29.95
N LYS A 157 13.77 -22.60 -29.18
CA LYS A 157 13.42 -21.98 -27.89
C LYS A 157 12.44 -20.82 -28.08
N THR A 158 12.66 -19.96 -29.07
CA THR A 158 11.72 -18.91 -29.45
C THR A 158 10.39 -19.51 -29.88
N ALA A 159 10.39 -20.54 -30.74
CA ALA A 159 9.17 -21.23 -31.19
C ALA A 159 8.41 -21.86 -30.04
N ALA A 160 9.11 -22.46 -29.07
CA ALA A 160 8.50 -23.06 -27.87
C ALA A 160 7.80 -22.01 -26.99
N LEU A 161 8.41 -20.85 -26.80
CA LEU A 161 7.77 -19.72 -26.09
C LEU A 161 6.54 -19.23 -26.83
N LEU A 162 6.65 -18.99 -28.14
CA LEU A 162 5.53 -18.55 -28.99
C LEU A 162 4.38 -19.57 -28.98
N TYR A 163 4.67 -20.86 -29.15
CA TYR A 163 3.68 -21.93 -29.12
C TYR A 163 2.90 -21.93 -27.80
N ASN A 164 3.60 -21.82 -26.67
CA ASN A 164 2.95 -21.80 -25.37
C ASN A 164 2.09 -20.56 -25.15
N MET A 165 2.53 -19.38 -25.61
CA MET A 165 1.71 -18.17 -25.59
C MET A 165 0.44 -18.35 -26.42
N MET A 166 0.55 -18.86 -27.65
CA MET A 166 -0.58 -19.10 -28.57
C MET A 166 -1.55 -20.13 -27.99
N SER A 167 -1.04 -21.22 -27.40
CA SER A 167 -1.79 -22.30 -26.79
C SER A 167 -2.62 -21.83 -25.58
N GLY A 168 -2.03 -20.94 -24.78
CA GLY A 168 -2.70 -20.31 -23.62
C GLY A 168 -3.65 -19.15 -23.99
N ALA A 169 -3.73 -18.75 -25.25
CA ALA A 169 -4.60 -17.65 -25.66
C ALA A 169 -6.09 -18.01 -25.55
N THR A 170 -6.88 -17.11 -24.97
CA THR A 170 -8.34 -17.21 -24.99
C THR A 170 -8.84 -17.05 -26.43
N THR A 171 -9.73 -17.93 -26.87
CA THR A 171 -10.32 -17.89 -28.23
C THR A 171 -10.96 -16.53 -28.51
N LEU A 172 -10.73 -15.97 -29.71
CA LEU A 172 -11.19 -14.66 -30.18
C LEU A 172 -10.71 -13.46 -29.33
N SER A 173 -9.72 -13.66 -28.46
CA SER A 173 -9.04 -12.58 -27.73
C SER A 173 -7.63 -12.38 -28.31
N THR A 174 -7.28 -11.14 -28.60
CA THR A 174 -5.95 -10.81 -29.10
C THR A 174 -4.95 -10.73 -27.95
N ILE A 175 -3.84 -11.46 -28.08
CA ILE A 175 -2.70 -11.39 -27.15
C ILE A 175 -1.49 -10.80 -27.84
N ASN A 176 -0.56 -10.21 -27.08
CA ASN A 176 0.72 -9.76 -27.58
C ASN A 176 1.75 -10.90 -27.44
N LEU A 177 2.38 -11.30 -28.54
CA LEU A 177 3.46 -12.30 -28.55
C LEU A 177 4.82 -11.66 -28.24
N LYS A 178 5.06 -10.48 -28.81
CA LYS A 178 6.27 -9.67 -28.56
C LYS A 178 5.94 -8.20 -28.72
N SER A 179 6.33 -7.36 -27.77
CA SER A 179 6.26 -5.90 -27.85
C SER A 179 7.58 -5.26 -27.43
N SER A 180 8.20 -5.76 -26.39
CA SER A 180 9.51 -5.27 -25.91
C SER A 180 10.63 -5.68 -26.85
N GLY A 181 11.53 -4.73 -27.15
CA GLY A 181 12.70 -4.98 -28.01
C GLY A 181 12.33 -5.44 -29.44
N LEU A 182 11.15 -5.08 -29.94
CA LEU A 182 10.73 -5.34 -31.32
C LEU A 182 11.35 -4.31 -32.25
N SER A 183 12.12 -4.77 -33.22
CA SER A 183 12.77 -3.91 -34.22
C SER A 183 11.87 -3.67 -35.43
N ASP A 184 12.08 -2.54 -36.12
CA ASP A 184 11.34 -2.23 -37.36
C ASP A 184 11.57 -3.31 -38.45
N LYS A 185 12.75 -3.94 -38.47
CA LYS A 185 13.03 -5.07 -39.38
C LYS A 185 12.15 -6.27 -39.06
N GLU A 186 11.99 -6.64 -37.80
CA GLU A 186 11.11 -7.75 -37.40
C GLU A 186 9.66 -7.45 -37.77
N ILE A 187 9.21 -6.20 -37.58
CA ILE A 187 7.86 -5.76 -37.95
C ILE A 187 7.63 -5.91 -39.47
N ALA A 188 8.58 -5.42 -40.28
CA ALA A 188 8.49 -5.50 -41.72
C ALA A 188 8.47 -6.97 -42.20
N GLN A 189 9.36 -7.80 -41.72
CA GLN A 189 9.44 -9.21 -42.07
C GLN A 189 8.15 -9.97 -41.71
N VAL A 190 7.59 -9.74 -40.51
CA VAL A 190 6.33 -10.34 -40.11
C VAL A 190 5.21 -9.84 -41.00
N GLY A 191 5.17 -8.52 -41.30
CA GLY A 191 4.17 -7.89 -42.14
C GLY A 191 4.08 -8.50 -43.56
N GLU A 192 5.24 -8.79 -44.17
CA GLU A 192 5.35 -9.40 -45.49
C GLU A 192 4.83 -10.87 -45.51
N HIS A 193 4.85 -11.55 -44.38
CA HIS A 193 4.57 -12.99 -44.29
C HIS A 193 3.27 -13.33 -43.53
N LEU A 194 2.42 -12.34 -43.20
CA LEU A 194 1.18 -12.55 -42.42
C LEU A 194 0.26 -13.61 -43.03
N SER A 195 0.17 -13.70 -44.38
CA SER A 195 -0.64 -14.70 -45.06
C SER A 195 -0.26 -16.17 -44.77
N SER A 196 1.02 -16.40 -44.40
CA SER A 196 1.53 -17.73 -44.03
C SER A 196 1.36 -18.07 -42.55
N MET A 197 0.91 -17.10 -41.75
CA MET A 197 0.81 -17.20 -40.29
C MET A 197 -0.60 -16.83 -39.80
N PRO A 198 -1.60 -17.71 -39.95
CA PRO A 198 -2.98 -17.45 -39.55
C PRO A 198 -3.05 -17.04 -38.06
N GLY A 199 -3.80 -15.97 -37.81
CA GLY A 199 -3.99 -15.40 -36.48
C GLY A 199 -2.89 -14.44 -36.02
N VAL A 200 -1.72 -14.39 -36.67
CA VAL A 200 -0.67 -13.40 -36.38
C VAL A 200 -1.07 -12.05 -37.00
N GLY A 201 -0.76 -10.99 -36.28
CA GLY A 201 -0.99 -9.62 -36.73
C GLY A 201 0.01 -8.63 -36.16
N ILE A 202 -0.01 -7.41 -36.65
CA ILE A 202 0.74 -6.28 -36.12
C ILE A 202 -0.27 -5.39 -35.38
N GLY A 203 0.06 -4.99 -34.17
CA GLY A 203 -0.81 -4.17 -33.33
C GLY A 203 -0.01 -3.24 -32.42
N THR A 204 -0.68 -2.71 -31.44
CA THR A 204 -0.08 -1.83 -30.43
C THR A 204 -0.25 -2.43 -29.05
N ASP A 205 0.82 -2.46 -28.29
CA ASP A 205 0.81 -2.73 -26.85
C ASP A 205 0.89 -1.43 -26.06
N TRP A 206 0.31 -1.44 -24.87
CA TRP A 206 0.27 -0.30 -23.95
C TRP A 206 1.02 -0.66 -22.68
N ASN A 207 2.30 -0.30 -22.62
CA ASN A 207 3.11 -0.55 -21.45
C ASN A 207 3.07 0.61 -20.46
N ARG A 208 3.02 0.28 -19.16
CA ARG A 208 3.10 1.30 -18.11
C ARG A 208 4.50 1.91 -18.07
N TYR A 209 4.58 3.23 -17.98
CA TYR A 209 5.81 3.94 -17.74
C TYR A 209 5.65 4.94 -16.59
N TYR A 210 6.74 5.20 -15.86
CA TYR A 210 6.75 5.93 -14.61
C TYR A 210 7.71 7.12 -14.71
N PRO A 211 7.30 8.26 -15.28
CA PRO A 211 8.21 9.38 -15.58
C PRO A 211 8.78 10.08 -14.35
N ASN A 212 8.14 9.95 -13.19
CA ASN A 212 8.57 10.59 -11.94
C ASN A 212 9.28 9.63 -10.97
N GLY A 213 9.86 8.55 -11.47
CA GLY A 213 10.80 7.71 -10.75
C GLY A 213 10.21 6.67 -9.80
N SER A 214 11.10 5.99 -9.10
CA SER A 214 10.78 4.81 -8.27
C SER A 214 10.09 5.15 -6.95
N SER A 215 10.27 6.37 -6.42
CA SER A 215 9.76 6.77 -5.10
C SER A 215 8.22 6.72 -4.96
N ILE A 216 7.51 6.73 -6.09
CA ILE A 216 6.06 6.66 -6.12
C ILE A 216 5.54 5.27 -6.51
N LYS A 217 6.40 4.44 -7.10
CA LYS A 217 6.04 3.10 -7.57
C LYS A 217 5.55 2.20 -6.45
N SER A 218 6.11 2.37 -5.24
CA SER A 218 5.71 1.62 -4.04
C SER A 218 4.33 2.03 -3.48
N ILE A 219 3.68 3.06 -4.02
CA ILE A 219 2.29 3.45 -3.70
C ILE A 219 1.37 3.05 -4.86
N ILE A 220 1.82 3.24 -6.08
CA ILE A 220 1.05 2.96 -7.29
C ILE A 220 0.86 1.46 -7.48
N GLY A 221 1.91 0.69 -7.32
CA GLY A 221 1.88 -0.74 -7.55
C GLY A 221 2.24 -1.15 -8.97
N SER A 222 1.85 -2.35 -9.33
CA SER A 222 2.20 -2.99 -10.60
C SER A 222 1.01 -3.69 -11.24
N VAL A 223 1.15 -3.92 -12.54
CA VAL A 223 0.19 -4.65 -13.37
C VAL A 223 0.80 -5.99 -13.76
N SER A 224 -0.02 -7.04 -13.85
CA SER A 224 0.42 -8.34 -14.36
C SER A 224 0.86 -8.24 -15.82
N THR A 225 1.64 -9.20 -16.26
CA THR A 225 2.03 -9.34 -17.68
C THR A 225 1.01 -10.19 -18.43
N THR A 226 0.96 -10.12 -19.74
CA THR A 226 0.14 -11.01 -20.58
C THR A 226 0.43 -12.49 -20.31
N LYS A 227 1.68 -12.80 -19.96
CA LYS A 227 2.11 -14.16 -19.62
C LYS A 227 1.60 -14.63 -18.27
N THR A 228 1.67 -13.79 -17.24
CA THR A 228 1.16 -14.13 -15.90
C THR A 228 -0.36 -14.05 -15.82
N GLY A 229 -0.98 -13.21 -16.65
CA GLY A 229 -2.43 -13.06 -16.74
C GLY A 229 -3.08 -12.72 -15.41
N LEU A 230 -4.23 -13.32 -15.16
CA LEU A 230 -5.02 -13.12 -13.96
C LEU A 230 -4.38 -13.82 -12.75
N PRO A 231 -4.36 -13.18 -11.54
CA PRO A 231 -3.92 -13.81 -10.30
C PRO A 231 -4.77 -15.03 -9.95
N ARG A 232 -4.12 -16.11 -9.51
CA ARG A 232 -4.80 -17.37 -9.15
C ARG A 232 -5.79 -17.22 -7.99
N ASP A 233 -5.42 -16.44 -7.00
CA ASP A 233 -6.22 -16.27 -5.77
C ASP A 233 -7.60 -15.65 -6.00
N ASN A 234 -7.77 -14.86 -7.09
CA ASN A 234 -9.02 -14.17 -7.43
C ASN A 234 -9.51 -14.50 -8.86
N LEU A 235 -9.08 -15.63 -9.41
CA LEU A 235 -9.34 -15.98 -10.82
C LEU A 235 -10.84 -15.97 -11.15
N GLN A 236 -11.67 -16.58 -10.30
CA GLN A 236 -13.12 -16.64 -10.52
C GLN A 236 -13.76 -15.26 -10.55
N TYR A 237 -13.35 -14.37 -9.64
CA TYR A 237 -13.83 -12.99 -9.60
C TYR A 237 -13.57 -12.29 -10.94
N TYR A 238 -12.37 -12.40 -11.48
CA TYR A 238 -12.03 -11.76 -12.74
C TYR A 238 -12.81 -12.35 -13.92
N LEU A 239 -12.91 -13.70 -14.00
CA LEU A 239 -13.62 -14.37 -15.10
C LEU A 239 -15.11 -13.98 -15.14
N VAL A 240 -15.78 -13.96 -13.99
CA VAL A 240 -17.19 -13.55 -13.86
C VAL A 240 -17.36 -12.06 -14.24
N ASN A 241 -16.36 -11.22 -14.03
CA ASN A 241 -16.35 -9.81 -14.41
C ASN A 241 -15.85 -9.57 -15.86
N GLY A 242 -15.85 -10.59 -16.72
CA GLY A 242 -15.58 -10.47 -18.16
C GLY A 242 -14.10 -10.30 -18.53
N TYR A 243 -13.17 -10.67 -17.62
CA TYR A 243 -11.76 -10.69 -17.96
C TYR A 243 -11.38 -11.99 -18.68
N SER A 244 -10.48 -11.88 -19.62
CA SER A 244 -9.84 -13.04 -20.26
C SER A 244 -8.63 -13.48 -19.40
N ARG A 245 -8.28 -14.78 -19.42
CA ARG A 245 -7.18 -15.33 -18.60
C ARG A 245 -5.84 -14.60 -18.81
N ASN A 246 -5.61 -14.07 -20.00
CA ASN A 246 -4.38 -13.35 -20.38
C ASN A 246 -4.48 -11.84 -20.15
N ASP A 247 -5.57 -11.34 -19.58
CA ASP A 247 -5.69 -9.91 -19.31
C ASP A 247 -4.69 -9.46 -18.25
N ARG A 248 -4.13 -8.29 -18.48
CA ARG A 248 -3.27 -7.62 -17.54
C ARG A 248 -4.11 -6.84 -16.53
N VAL A 249 -3.95 -7.14 -15.27
CA VAL A 249 -4.70 -6.53 -14.15
C VAL A 249 -3.75 -5.95 -13.12
N GLY A 250 -4.22 -4.98 -12.37
CA GLY A 250 -3.49 -4.48 -11.20
C GLY A 250 -3.33 -5.56 -10.13
N ILE A 251 -2.08 -5.83 -9.74
CA ILE A 251 -1.75 -6.90 -8.78
C ILE A 251 -1.35 -6.35 -7.41
N SER A 252 -1.08 -5.07 -7.32
CA SER A 252 -0.71 -4.42 -6.05
C SER A 252 -1.18 -2.96 -6.00
N TYR A 253 -1.40 -2.49 -4.79
CA TYR A 253 -1.61 -1.11 -4.37
C TYR A 253 -2.71 -0.38 -5.16
N LEU A 254 -2.49 0.87 -5.61
CA LEU A 254 -3.50 1.64 -6.36
C LEU A 254 -3.91 0.96 -7.66
N GLU A 255 -2.98 0.32 -8.37
CA GLU A 255 -3.30 -0.44 -9.58
C GLU A 255 -4.31 -1.57 -9.30
N LYS A 256 -4.20 -2.23 -8.13
CA LYS A 256 -5.13 -3.29 -7.69
C LYS A 256 -6.43 -2.71 -7.16
N GLU A 257 -6.36 -1.71 -6.29
CA GLU A 257 -7.53 -1.11 -5.63
C GLU A 257 -8.49 -0.48 -6.65
N TYR A 258 -7.93 0.21 -7.64
CA TYR A 258 -8.70 0.90 -8.67
C TYR A 258 -8.74 0.14 -10.01
N GLU A 259 -8.45 -1.18 -10.01
CA GLU A 259 -8.43 -2.01 -11.23
C GLU A 259 -9.70 -1.84 -12.09
N ALA A 260 -10.87 -1.90 -11.46
CA ALA A 260 -12.16 -1.81 -12.16
C ALA A 260 -12.33 -0.50 -12.93
N LEU A 261 -11.74 0.60 -12.44
CA LEU A 261 -11.79 1.91 -13.10
C LEU A 261 -10.67 2.07 -14.13
N LEU A 262 -9.47 1.59 -13.78
CA LEU A 262 -8.27 1.78 -14.59
C LEU A 262 -8.24 0.92 -15.86
N LYS A 263 -8.90 -0.25 -15.88
CA LYS A 263 -8.83 -1.20 -17.02
C LYS A 263 -9.40 -0.69 -18.34
N GLY A 264 -10.37 0.21 -18.30
CA GLY A 264 -11.14 0.61 -19.47
C GLY A 264 -12.10 -0.48 -19.98
N THR A 265 -12.70 -0.24 -21.12
CA THR A 265 -13.59 -1.20 -21.81
C THR A 265 -12.98 -1.57 -23.15
N LYS A 266 -12.73 -2.87 -23.37
CA LYS A 266 -12.13 -3.37 -24.62
C LYS A 266 -12.91 -2.95 -25.87
N ALA A 267 -12.20 -2.71 -26.94
CA ALA A 267 -12.82 -2.61 -28.25
C ALA A 267 -13.40 -3.97 -28.66
N SER A 268 -14.59 -3.98 -29.25
CA SER A 268 -15.23 -5.20 -29.74
C SER A 268 -15.51 -5.16 -31.21
N TYR A 269 -15.37 -6.31 -31.83
CA TYR A 269 -15.56 -6.51 -33.27
C TYR A 269 -16.44 -7.74 -33.49
N LYS A 270 -17.48 -7.59 -34.28
CA LYS A 270 -18.28 -8.72 -34.78
C LYS A 270 -17.46 -9.45 -35.85
N VAL A 271 -17.34 -10.75 -35.69
CA VAL A 271 -16.57 -11.63 -36.56
C VAL A 271 -17.54 -12.55 -37.28
N THR A 272 -17.49 -12.55 -38.59
CA THR A 272 -18.22 -13.51 -39.43
C THR A 272 -17.24 -14.59 -39.86
N SER A 273 -17.60 -15.85 -39.65
CA SER A 273 -16.80 -17.00 -40.08
C SER A 273 -17.49 -17.75 -41.24
N ASN A 274 -16.69 -18.45 -42.05
CA ASN A 274 -17.20 -19.42 -43.04
C ASN A 274 -17.51 -20.76 -42.37
N SER A 275 -17.96 -21.74 -43.15
CA SER A 275 -18.25 -23.10 -42.66
C SER A 275 -17.03 -23.85 -42.06
N ARG A 276 -15.81 -23.36 -42.31
CA ARG A 276 -14.55 -23.87 -41.75
C ARG A 276 -14.11 -23.12 -40.48
N ASN A 277 -14.98 -22.23 -39.94
CA ASN A 277 -14.66 -21.32 -38.85
C ASN A 277 -13.49 -20.35 -39.14
N GLU A 278 -13.17 -20.08 -40.42
CA GLU A 278 -12.18 -19.07 -40.80
C GLU A 278 -12.86 -17.70 -40.81
N ILE A 279 -12.20 -16.69 -40.25
CA ILE A 279 -12.72 -15.34 -40.16
C ILE A 279 -12.70 -14.71 -41.56
N THR A 280 -13.88 -14.44 -42.13
CA THR A 280 -14.06 -13.84 -43.46
C THR A 280 -14.32 -12.35 -43.40
N LYS A 281 -14.92 -11.84 -42.32
CA LYS A 281 -15.23 -10.42 -42.16
C LYS A 281 -15.14 -10.02 -40.69
N THR A 282 -14.60 -8.83 -40.46
CA THR A 282 -14.56 -8.20 -39.15
C THR A 282 -15.18 -6.82 -39.23
N LYS A 283 -16.17 -6.53 -38.35
CA LYS A 283 -16.81 -5.21 -38.24
C LYS A 283 -16.65 -4.71 -36.81
N GLN A 284 -16.09 -3.51 -36.65
CA GLN A 284 -16.03 -2.88 -35.34
C GLN A 284 -17.44 -2.53 -34.85
N VAL A 285 -17.83 -3.05 -33.69
CA VAL A 285 -19.11 -2.79 -33.02
C VAL A 285 -18.95 -1.72 -31.95
N TYR A 286 -17.83 -1.78 -31.23
CA TYR A 286 -17.49 -0.83 -30.19
C TYR A 286 -16.00 -0.50 -30.27
N LYS A 287 -15.69 0.80 -30.28
CA LYS A 287 -14.29 1.26 -30.44
C LYS A 287 -13.41 1.10 -29.19
N GLY A 288 -14.02 0.69 -28.04
CA GLY A 288 -13.37 0.66 -26.76
C GLY A 288 -13.30 2.03 -26.10
N GLN A 289 -13.06 2.02 -24.81
CA GLN A 289 -12.89 3.23 -24.00
C GLN A 289 -11.70 3.05 -23.05
N SER A 290 -10.75 3.97 -23.10
CA SER A 290 -9.63 3.99 -22.15
C SER A 290 -10.12 4.02 -20.70
N GLY A 291 -9.35 3.45 -19.79
CA GLY A 291 -9.66 3.47 -18.37
C GLY A 291 -9.80 4.89 -17.81
N ALA A 292 -10.57 5.01 -16.74
CA ALA A 292 -10.65 6.26 -16.00
C ALA A 292 -9.29 6.60 -15.39
N SER A 293 -8.94 7.87 -15.43
CA SER A 293 -7.68 8.38 -14.88
C SER A 293 -7.86 8.84 -13.45
N LEU A 294 -6.81 8.73 -12.65
CA LEU A 294 -6.79 9.14 -11.24
C LEU A 294 -5.91 10.38 -11.07
N LYS A 295 -6.37 11.34 -10.28
CA LYS A 295 -5.53 12.42 -9.77
C LYS A 295 -5.32 12.19 -8.28
N LEU A 296 -4.04 12.11 -7.89
CA LEU A 296 -3.66 11.83 -6.50
C LEU A 296 -3.51 13.12 -5.70
N THR A 297 -3.57 12.99 -4.36
CA THR A 297 -3.26 14.06 -3.41
C THR A 297 -1.76 14.31 -3.29
N ILE A 298 -0.94 13.31 -3.62
CA ILE A 298 0.52 13.34 -3.53
C ILE A 298 1.10 14.25 -4.61
N ASP A 299 2.02 15.13 -4.23
CA ASP A 299 2.87 15.87 -5.15
C ASP A 299 4.16 15.11 -5.42
N ALA A 300 4.47 14.80 -6.68
CA ALA A 300 5.63 14.01 -7.07
C ALA A 300 6.97 14.61 -6.60
N LYS A 301 7.11 15.95 -6.66
CA LYS A 301 8.34 16.63 -6.24
C LYS A 301 8.51 16.57 -4.72
N TYR A 302 7.42 16.82 -3.98
CA TYR A 302 7.44 16.73 -2.53
C TYR A 302 7.70 15.29 -2.07
N GLN A 303 7.03 14.31 -2.66
CA GLN A 303 7.26 12.88 -2.40
C GLN A 303 8.72 12.48 -2.63
N ALA A 304 9.31 12.90 -3.76
CA ALA A 304 10.71 12.61 -4.07
C ALA A 304 11.67 13.23 -3.05
N ALA A 305 11.39 14.45 -2.62
CA ALA A 305 12.20 15.14 -1.61
C ALA A 305 12.10 14.47 -0.24
N VAL A 306 10.90 14.07 0.19
CA VAL A 306 10.67 13.31 1.44
C VAL A 306 11.39 11.95 1.39
N THR A 307 11.27 11.22 0.28
CA THR A 307 11.96 9.94 0.09
C THR A 307 13.48 10.09 0.14
N LYS A 308 14.03 11.13 -0.53
CA LYS A 308 15.46 11.44 -0.49
C LYS A 308 15.93 11.76 0.93
N ALA A 309 15.19 12.59 1.65
CA ALA A 309 15.52 12.96 3.03
C ALA A 309 15.48 11.73 3.96
N LEU A 310 14.48 10.88 3.85
CA LEU A 310 14.37 9.65 4.65
C LEU A 310 15.57 8.72 4.42
N LYS A 311 15.93 8.49 3.14
CA LYS A 311 17.11 7.70 2.78
C LYS A 311 18.40 8.31 3.31
N GLN A 312 18.55 9.63 3.27
CA GLN A 312 19.72 10.32 3.82
C GLN A 312 19.84 10.14 5.34
N GLN A 313 18.75 10.33 6.09
CA GLN A 313 18.76 10.16 7.55
C GLN A 313 19.00 8.70 7.93
N PHE A 314 18.36 7.74 7.26
CA PHE A 314 18.57 6.31 7.52
C PHE A 314 20.00 5.87 7.21
N ASN A 315 20.57 6.30 6.08
CA ASN A 315 21.97 6.03 5.75
C ASN A 315 22.96 6.70 6.73
N SER A 316 22.61 7.86 7.30
CA SER A 316 23.40 8.47 8.37
C SER A 316 23.38 7.60 9.64
N ALA A 317 22.22 7.07 10.02
CA ALA A 317 22.10 6.15 11.15
C ALA A 317 22.87 4.84 10.91
N LEU A 318 22.85 4.30 9.68
CA LEU A 318 23.66 3.11 9.32
C LEU A 318 25.14 3.38 9.45
N ARG A 319 25.64 4.51 8.89
CA ARG A 319 27.08 4.88 8.98
C ARG A 319 27.55 5.10 10.42
N ALA A 320 26.68 5.62 11.28
CA ALA A 320 26.95 5.74 12.71
C ALA A 320 26.86 4.39 13.46
N GLY A 321 26.45 3.32 12.78
CA GLY A 321 26.20 2.00 13.39
C GLY A 321 24.96 1.95 14.26
N ALA A 322 24.15 3.02 14.27
CA ALA A 322 22.93 3.09 15.06
C ALA A 322 21.80 2.24 14.50
N ALA A 323 21.72 2.12 13.18
CA ALA A 323 20.66 1.38 12.48
C ALA A 323 21.10 -0.02 11.99
N SER A 324 22.19 -0.59 12.52
CA SER A 324 22.73 -1.89 12.05
C SER A 324 21.71 -3.03 12.14
N LEU A 325 20.89 -3.02 13.20
CA LEU A 325 19.84 -4.00 13.45
C LEU A 325 18.43 -3.46 13.16
N SER A 326 18.33 -2.25 12.63
CA SER A 326 17.06 -1.62 12.27
C SER A 326 16.35 -2.38 11.16
N SER A 327 15.03 -2.52 11.24
CA SER A 327 14.19 -3.05 10.16
C SER A 327 13.75 -2.00 9.15
N GLY A 328 14.00 -0.69 9.41
CA GLY A 328 13.68 0.38 8.49
C GLY A 328 13.26 1.70 9.11
N ALA A 329 12.72 2.59 8.29
CA ALA A 329 12.21 3.89 8.71
C ALA A 329 11.02 4.32 7.83
N TYR A 330 10.12 5.12 8.42
CA TYR A 330 8.87 5.55 7.80
C TYR A 330 8.61 7.02 8.04
N ALA A 331 8.03 7.68 7.04
CA ALA A 331 7.65 9.09 7.12
C ALA A 331 6.39 9.34 6.29
N ILE A 332 5.41 9.98 6.89
CA ILE A 332 4.13 10.30 6.26
C ILE A 332 3.73 11.73 6.59
N ALA A 333 3.18 12.43 5.60
CA ALA A 333 2.64 13.78 5.74
C ALA A 333 1.18 13.82 5.25
N MET A 334 0.34 14.52 5.99
CA MET A 334 -1.10 14.68 5.72
C MET A 334 -1.52 16.13 5.86
N ASN A 335 -2.45 16.59 5.05
CA ASN A 335 -3.15 17.83 5.31
C ASN A 335 -4.14 17.61 6.45
N PRO A 336 -3.97 18.25 7.61
CA PRO A 336 -4.80 17.98 8.80
C PRO A 336 -6.26 18.37 8.62
N ASN A 337 -6.55 19.34 7.73
CA ASN A 337 -7.90 19.85 7.54
C ASN A 337 -8.74 19.03 6.56
N THR A 338 -8.10 18.23 5.70
CA THR A 338 -8.79 17.49 4.64
C THR A 338 -8.61 15.98 4.72
N GLY A 339 -7.54 15.49 5.34
CA GLY A 339 -7.15 14.08 5.31
C GLY A 339 -6.31 13.69 4.08
N ALA A 340 -6.05 14.63 3.16
CA ALA A 340 -5.26 14.36 1.96
C ALA A 340 -3.81 13.98 2.32
N ILE A 341 -3.34 12.82 1.87
CA ILE A 341 -1.94 12.41 2.02
C ILE A 341 -1.07 13.24 1.07
N LEU A 342 -0.10 13.95 1.64
CA LEU A 342 0.81 14.85 0.89
C LEU A 342 2.06 14.12 0.41
N ALA A 343 2.57 13.21 1.23
CA ALA A 343 3.67 12.30 0.91
C ALA A 343 3.64 11.10 1.86
N MET A 344 4.10 9.95 1.37
CA MET A 344 4.23 8.71 2.14
C MET A 344 5.48 7.97 1.68
N SER A 345 6.48 7.86 2.53
CA SER A 345 7.75 7.22 2.23
C SER A 345 8.11 6.19 3.30
N GLY A 346 8.76 5.12 2.90
CA GLY A 346 9.20 4.08 3.80
C GLY A 346 10.39 3.32 3.23
N ILE A 347 11.19 2.79 4.13
CA ILE A 347 12.36 1.97 3.86
C ILE A 347 12.21 0.71 4.68
N SER A 348 12.35 -0.45 4.04
CA SER A 348 12.64 -1.72 4.71
C SER A 348 14.13 -2.02 4.57
N HIS A 349 14.75 -2.42 5.66
CA HIS A 349 16.14 -2.85 5.74
C HIS A 349 16.21 -4.27 6.29
N ASP A 350 16.98 -5.11 5.63
CA ASP A 350 17.31 -6.45 6.11
C ASP A 350 18.71 -6.43 6.79
N PRO A 351 18.78 -6.50 8.12
CA PRO A 351 20.05 -6.45 8.84
C PRO A 351 21.01 -7.58 8.47
N SER A 352 20.50 -8.71 7.97
CA SER A 352 21.32 -9.88 7.64
C SER A 352 22.04 -9.77 6.29
N THR A 353 21.48 -9.00 5.36
CA THR A 353 22.01 -8.81 3.99
C THR A 353 22.44 -7.37 3.71
N GLY A 354 22.05 -6.41 4.56
CA GLY A 354 22.22 -4.98 4.35
C GLY A 354 21.32 -4.42 3.23
N LYS A 355 20.38 -5.21 2.71
CA LYS A 355 19.52 -4.80 1.59
C LYS A 355 18.51 -3.75 2.05
N ILE A 356 18.45 -2.65 1.32
CA ILE A 356 17.48 -1.57 1.48
C ILE A 356 16.49 -1.60 0.32
N THR A 357 15.19 -1.55 0.63
CA THR A 357 14.10 -1.50 -0.36
C THR A 357 13.09 -0.41 0.00
N ASP A 358 12.51 0.22 -1.02
CA ASP A 358 11.43 1.17 -0.82
C ASP A 358 10.16 0.44 -0.35
N ASN A 359 9.56 0.92 0.74
CA ASN A 359 8.37 0.35 1.37
C ASN A 359 7.44 1.44 1.92
N ALA A 360 6.85 2.26 1.04
CA ALA A 360 5.92 3.30 1.46
C ALA A 360 4.69 2.74 2.20
N LEU A 361 4.22 1.55 1.82
CA LEU A 361 3.08 0.91 2.46
C LEU A 361 3.33 0.45 3.89
N GLY A 362 4.58 0.33 4.33
CA GLY A 362 4.88 0.13 5.74
C GLY A 362 4.25 1.19 6.65
N ASN A 363 3.95 2.38 6.11
CA ASN A 363 3.19 3.40 6.84
C ASN A 363 1.75 2.99 7.19
N ILE A 364 1.15 2.04 6.47
CA ILE A 364 -0.25 1.63 6.68
C ILE A 364 -0.38 0.19 7.20
N ASN A 365 0.63 -0.66 7.01
CA ASN A 365 0.54 -2.08 7.32
C ASN A 365 1.58 -2.60 8.31
N GLN A 366 2.53 -1.77 8.74
CA GLN A 366 3.49 -2.13 9.78
C GLN A 366 3.21 -1.35 11.06
N SER A 367 3.22 -2.06 12.18
CA SER A 367 2.88 -1.52 13.49
C SER A 367 4.07 -1.58 14.42
N PHE A 368 4.31 -0.50 15.16
CA PHE A 368 5.43 -0.36 16.07
C PHE A 368 4.96 0.22 17.39
N VAL A 369 5.62 -0.14 18.49
CA VAL A 369 5.46 0.57 19.74
C VAL A 369 6.03 1.98 19.55
N MET A 370 5.20 3.01 19.77
CA MET A 370 5.48 4.38 19.34
C MET A 370 5.98 5.30 20.45
N GLY A 371 5.84 4.87 21.70
CA GLY A 371 6.29 5.62 22.87
C GLY A 371 5.54 6.95 23.05
N SER A 372 6.24 7.89 23.60
CA SER A 372 5.70 9.17 24.12
C SER A 372 4.94 10.04 23.11
N VAL A 373 4.91 9.70 21.84
CA VAL A 373 4.12 10.48 20.86
C VAL A 373 2.62 10.43 21.09
N VAL A 374 2.09 9.40 21.77
CA VAL A 374 0.64 9.26 22.08
C VAL A 374 0.19 10.07 23.29
N LYS A 375 1.10 10.68 24.05
CA LYS A 375 0.79 11.39 25.32
C LYS A 375 -0.21 12.53 25.17
N GLY A 376 -0.28 13.16 23.99
CA GLY A 376 -1.33 14.16 23.72
C GLY A 376 -2.74 13.58 23.81
N ALA A 377 -2.95 12.35 23.32
CA ALA A 377 -4.22 11.65 23.45
C ALA A 377 -4.52 11.22 24.89
N GLN A 378 -3.47 10.83 25.63
CA GLN A 378 -3.61 10.49 27.06
C GLN A 378 -4.05 11.69 27.91
N VAL A 379 -3.42 12.85 27.72
CA VAL A 379 -3.83 14.10 28.37
C VAL A 379 -5.24 14.51 27.96
N ALA A 380 -5.59 14.36 26.68
CA ALA A 380 -6.93 14.64 26.18
C ALA A 380 -7.99 13.79 26.90
N GLY A 381 -7.74 12.49 27.07
CA GLY A 381 -8.64 11.60 27.80
C GLY A 381 -8.87 12.06 29.24
N GLY A 382 -7.80 12.46 29.94
CA GLY A 382 -7.90 12.98 31.30
C GLY A 382 -8.74 14.26 31.39
N LEU A 383 -8.61 15.17 30.41
CA LEU A 383 -9.40 16.41 30.32
C LEU A 383 -10.87 16.13 29.99
N ILE A 384 -11.13 15.35 28.94
CA ILE A 384 -12.48 15.02 28.47
C ILE A 384 -13.29 14.33 29.58
N ASN A 385 -12.64 13.41 30.32
CA ASN A 385 -13.29 12.66 31.41
C ASN A 385 -13.22 13.39 32.77
N LYS A 386 -12.77 14.66 32.80
CA LYS A 386 -12.72 15.50 34.00
C LYS A 386 -11.89 14.93 35.15
N VAL A 387 -10.93 14.06 34.84
CA VAL A 387 -9.90 13.58 35.79
C VAL A 387 -8.95 14.71 36.15
N ILE A 388 -8.69 15.57 35.19
CA ILE A 388 -8.01 16.87 35.30
C ILE A 388 -8.87 17.91 34.55
N THR A 389 -8.63 19.19 34.87
CA THR A 389 -9.32 20.31 34.18
C THR A 389 -8.28 21.33 33.66
N PRO A 390 -8.65 22.24 32.78
CA PRO A 390 -7.70 23.26 32.30
C PRO A 390 -7.05 24.07 33.42
N THR A 391 -7.75 24.30 34.54
CA THR A 391 -7.26 25.08 35.69
C THR A 391 -6.69 24.22 36.82
N ASN A 392 -7.01 22.91 36.86
CA ASN A 392 -6.52 21.97 37.87
C ASN A 392 -5.99 20.71 37.20
N ASN A 393 -4.75 20.76 36.72
CA ASN A 393 -4.09 19.67 35.98
C ASN A 393 -2.66 19.42 36.45
N THR A 394 -2.34 19.80 37.68
CA THR A 394 -1.03 19.53 38.28
C THR A 394 -1.04 18.17 38.99
N LEU A 395 -0.12 17.28 38.61
CA LEU A 395 0.03 15.97 39.21
C LEU A 395 1.46 15.78 39.74
N PRO A 396 1.66 14.93 40.79
CA PRO A 396 3.00 14.57 41.27
C PRO A 396 3.84 13.88 40.19
N ASP A 397 5.15 14.18 40.16
CA ASP A 397 6.12 13.55 39.27
C ASP A 397 7.11 12.67 40.04
N THR A 398 6.60 11.86 40.94
CA THR A 398 7.37 10.94 41.80
C THR A 398 7.37 9.53 41.20
N ALA A 399 8.56 8.89 41.19
CA ALA A 399 8.75 7.55 40.64
C ALA A 399 7.81 6.51 41.28
N ILE A 400 7.36 5.55 40.47
CA ILE A 400 6.45 4.47 40.88
C ILE A 400 7.27 3.17 41.08
N TYR A 401 7.17 2.60 42.24
CA TYR A 401 7.87 1.37 42.64
C TYR A 401 6.88 0.22 42.74
N LEU A 402 6.98 -0.77 41.84
CA LEU A 402 6.16 -1.97 41.84
C LEU A 402 7.01 -3.20 42.20
N PRO A 403 6.43 -4.23 42.83
CA PRO A 403 7.16 -5.47 43.11
C PRO A 403 7.57 -6.18 41.80
N GLY A 404 8.80 -6.74 41.81
CA GLY A 404 9.28 -7.57 40.69
C GLY A 404 9.50 -6.86 39.36
N THR A 405 9.43 -5.52 39.32
CA THR A 405 9.64 -4.75 38.07
C THR A 405 10.68 -3.64 38.27
N PRO A 406 11.35 -3.18 37.21
CA PRO A 406 12.17 -1.97 37.28
C PRO A 406 11.34 -0.76 37.73
N VAL A 407 12.01 0.20 38.39
CA VAL A 407 11.37 1.46 38.81
C VAL A 407 10.78 2.17 37.59
N LYS A 408 9.49 2.47 37.66
CA LYS A 408 8.81 3.28 36.65
C LYS A 408 9.18 4.75 36.84
N LYS A 409 9.85 5.34 35.88
CA LYS A 409 10.36 6.72 35.91
C LYS A 409 10.30 7.39 34.55
N SER A 410 10.49 8.69 34.54
CA SER A 410 10.71 9.49 33.33
C SER A 410 12.19 9.41 32.89
N VAL A 411 12.51 10.01 31.71
CA VAL A 411 13.89 9.96 31.16
C VAL A 411 14.89 10.82 31.92
N TYR A 412 14.43 11.82 32.65
CA TYR A 412 15.26 12.67 33.50
C TYR A 412 15.45 12.03 34.89
N PRO A 413 16.44 12.52 35.70
CA PRO A 413 16.72 11.99 37.05
C PRO A 413 15.51 12.08 37.99
N ILE A 414 15.34 11.07 38.84
CA ILE A 414 14.28 11.07 39.86
C ILE A 414 14.48 12.29 40.79
N GLY A 415 13.38 13.00 41.05
CA GLY A 415 13.39 14.22 41.87
C GLY A 415 13.68 15.52 41.13
N THR A 416 13.85 15.49 39.80
CA THR A 416 13.97 16.69 38.96
C THR A 416 12.76 17.60 39.12
N PHE A 417 11.57 17.04 39.16
CA PHE A 417 10.32 17.74 39.40
C PHE A 417 9.55 17.12 40.56
N SER A 418 8.93 17.94 41.39
CA SER A 418 8.00 17.46 42.44
C SER A 418 6.60 17.22 41.85
N SER A 419 6.19 18.08 40.90
CA SER A 419 4.93 18.00 40.22
C SER A 419 5.02 18.73 38.86
N LEU A 420 4.12 18.42 37.95
CA LEU A 420 4.04 19.02 36.61
C LEU A 420 2.58 19.32 36.26
N THR A 421 2.37 20.40 35.51
CA THR A 421 1.10 20.63 34.79
C THR A 421 1.03 19.72 33.57
N ALA A 422 -0.17 19.56 33.01
CA ALA A 422 -0.35 18.77 31.78
C ALA A 422 0.53 19.28 30.62
N ALA A 423 0.61 20.59 30.43
CA ALA A 423 1.43 21.20 29.39
C ALA A 423 2.95 20.97 29.64
N SER A 424 3.43 21.18 30.86
CA SER A 424 4.83 20.94 31.22
C SER A 424 5.18 19.43 31.14
N ALA A 425 4.26 18.55 31.49
CA ALA A 425 4.45 17.10 31.35
C ALA A 425 4.59 16.66 29.89
N LEU A 426 3.87 17.30 28.96
CA LEU A 426 4.08 17.10 27.53
C LEU A 426 5.43 17.65 27.06
N GLU A 427 5.83 18.85 27.51
CA GLU A 427 7.11 19.49 27.18
C GLU A 427 8.30 18.60 27.53
N VAL A 428 8.39 18.14 28.80
CA VAL A 428 9.50 17.32 29.29
C VAL A 428 9.27 15.83 29.03
N SER A 429 8.15 15.47 28.44
CA SER A 429 7.80 14.06 28.15
C SER A 429 7.71 13.17 29.40
N SER A 430 7.08 13.64 30.50
CA SER A 430 6.94 12.85 31.73
C SER A 430 6.14 11.56 31.49
N ASN A 431 6.73 10.40 31.81
CA ASN A 431 6.01 9.12 31.88
C ASN A 431 5.17 9.06 33.17
N ILE A 432 5.75 9.56 34.26
CA ILE A 432 5.11 9.52 35.58
C ILE A 432 3.79 10.28 35.58
N TYR A 433 3.77 11.47 34.98
CA TYR A 433 2.51 12.22 34.86
C TYR A 433 1.41 11.39 34.19
N MET A 434 1.73 10.67 33.10
CA MET A 434 0.76 9.83 32.38
C MET A 434 0.28 8.65 33.23
N MET A 435 1.19 8.02 33.98
CA MET A 435 0.85 6.94 34.91
C MET A 435 -0.03 7.45 36.07
N GLN A 436 0.30 8.59 36.67
CA GLN A 436 -0.49 9.22 37.72
C GLN A 436 -1.88 9.62 37.22
N LEU A 437 -1.98 10.13 36.00
CA LEU A 437 -3.24 10.43 35.34
C LEU A 437 -4.08 9.16 35.17
N THR A 438 -3.45 8.06 34.72
CA THR A 438 -4.12 6.77 34.56
C THR A 438 -4.65 6.24 35.87
N LEU A 439 -3.83 6.20 36.93
CA LEU A 439 -4.24 5.73 38.26
C LEU A 439 -5.49 6.47 38.74
N ARG A 440 -5.51 7.80 38.60
CA ARG A 440 -6.68 8.62 38.97
C ARG A 440 -7.89 8.32 38.08
N TRP A 441 -7.66 8.15 36.78
CA TRP A 441 -8.74 7.91 35.82
C TRP A 441 -9.45 6.59 36.07
N VAL A 442 -8.67 5.51 36.27
CA VAL A 442 -9.25 4.19 36.55
C VAL A 442 -9.55 3.98 38.06
N LYS A 443 -9.35 5.01 38.88
CA LYS A 443 -9.59 4.99 40.33
C LYS A 443 -8.79 3.89 41.06
N ALA A 444 -7.57 3.60 40.61
CA ALA A 444 -6.67 2.64 41.23
C ALA A 444 -5.82 3.31 42.30
N SER A 445 -5.69 2.68 43.48
CA SER A 445 -4.84 3.14 44.57
C SER A 445 -3.41 2.65 44.37
N TYR A 446 -2.44 3.54 44.58
CA TYR A 446 -1.03 3.22 44.50
C TYR A 446 -0.39 3.36 45.88
N VAL A 447 0.26 2.29 46.37
CA VAL A 447 1.16 2.28 47.53
C VAL A 447 2.52 1.74 47.07
N ALA A 448 3.61 2.46 47.41
CA ALA A 448 4.92 2.07 46.97
C ALA A 448 5.28 0.65 47.41
N LYS A 449 5.91 -0.13 46.52
CA LYS A 449 6.32 -1.53 46.74
C LYS A 449 5.17 -2.52 46.97
N GLN A 450 3.92 -2.13 46.63
CA GLN A 450 2.76 -3.02 46.66
C GLN A 450 2.22 -3.22 45.23
N TYR A 451 1.49 -4.33 45.02
CA TYR A 451 0.77 -4.57 43.77
C TYR A 451 -0.37 -3.58 43.62
N ILE A 452 -0.56 -3.06 42.42
CA ILE A 452 -1.69 -2.20 42.11
C ILE A 452 -2.85 -3.08 41.61
N HIS A 453 -3.99 -2.96 42.26
CA HIS A 453 -5.24 -3.55 41.76
C HIS A 453 -5.89 -2.60 40.77
N MET A 454 -5.75 -2.92 39.49
CA MET A 454 -6.44 -2.21 38.41
C MET A 454 -7.81 -2.83 38.16
N PRO A 455 -8.85 -2.06 37.80
CA PRO A 455 -10.10 -2.64 37.32
C PRO A 455 -9.89 -3.35 35.97
N ASP A 456 -10.65 -4.40 35.70
CA ASP A 456 -10.58 -5.18 34.46
C ASP A 456 -10.75 -4.33 33.20
N THR A 457 -11.46 -3.21 33.31
CA THR A 457 -11.72 -2.23 32.24
C THR A 457 -10.55 -1.24 32.00
N ALA A 458 -9.44 -1.33 32.74
CA ALA A 458 -8.39 -0.32 32.69
C ALA A 458 -7.75 -0.19 31.27
N PHE A 459 -7.41 -1.31 30.62
CA PHE A 459 -6.95 -1.29 29.22
C PHE A 459 -8.00 -0.76 28.27
N GLU A 460 -9.25 -1.21 28.40
CA GLU A 460 -10.34 -0.76 27.56
C GLU A 460 -10.55 0.76 27.66
N THR A 461 -10.47 1.31 28.87
CA THR A 461 -10.56 2.76 29.11
C THR A 461 -9.52 3.54 28.29
N LEU A 462 -8.24 3.11 28.34
CA LEU A 462 -7.17 3.77 27.58
C LEU A 462 -7.30 3.55 26.08
N ARG A 463 -7.58 2.32 25.64
CA ARG A 463 -7.73 1.96 24.23
C ARG A 463 -8.92 2.66 23.57
N ASN A 464 -10.04 2.77 24.26
CA ASN A 464 -11.20 3.53 23.78
C ASN A 464 -10.88 5.02 23.62
N ASN A 465 -10.12 5.60 24.53
CA ASN A 465 -9.63 6.97 24.38
C ASN A 465 -8.71 7.11 23.15
N PHE A 466 -7.74 6.24 23.00
CA PHE A 466 -6.83 6.26 21.85
C PHE A 466 -7.55 6.03 20.52
N ALA A 467 -8.58 5.18 20.52
CA ALA A 467 -9.43 4.92 19.35
C ALA A 467 -10.23 6.15 18.88
N MET A 468 -10.59 7.07 19.78
CA MET A 468 -11.20 8.37 19.37
C MET A 468 -10.27 9.14 18.42
N PHE A 469 -8.96 9.03 18.59
CA PHE A 469 -7.93 9.65 17.75
C PHE A 469 -7.52 8.80 16.53
N GLY A 470 -8.06 7.57 16.41
CA GLY A 470 -7.72 6.62 15.33
C GLY A 470 -6.58 5.65 15.65
N LEU A 471 -5.99 5.72 16.85
CA LEU A 471 -4.97 4.76 17.30
C LEU A 471 -5.63 3.40 17.59
N GLY A 472 -5.04 2.31 17.08
CA GLY A 472 -5.62 0.98 17.20
C GLY A 472 -6.84 0.72 16.29
N GLN A 473 -7.14 1.62 15.35
CA GLN A 473 -8.26 1.52 14.41
C GLN A 473 -7.77 1.61 12.96
N LYS A 474 -8.47 0.96 12.02
CA LYS A 474 -8.27 1.23 10.60
C LYS A 474 -8.68 2.65 10.28
N THR A 475 -7.83 3.40 9.60
CA THR A 475 -8.10 4.80 9.23
C THR A 475 -9.06 4.90 8.04
N GLY A 476 -9.23 3.80 7.28
CA GLY A 476 -10.05 3.76 6.07
C GLY A 476 -9.41 4.48 4.88
N ILE A 477 -8.08 4.49 4.81
CA ILE A 477 -7.36 4.98 3.63
C ILE A 477 -7.71 4.13 2.41
N ASP A 478 -7.77 4.76 1.24
CA ASP A 478 -8.07 4.14 -0.06
C ASP A 478 -6.87 3.37 -0.64
N LEU A 479 -6.23 2.55 0.20
CA LEU A 479 -5.14 1.63 -0.16
C LEU A 479 -5.38 0.26 0.49
N PRO A 480 -5.04 -0.84 -0.19
CA PRO A 480 -5.26 -2.18 0.34
C PRO A 480 -4.25 -2.56 1.43
N GLY A 481 -4.65 -3.46 2.32
CA GLY A 481 -3.76 -4.09 3.30
C GLY A 481 -3.49 -3.25 4.55
N GLU A 482 -4.38 -2.33 4.90
CA GLU A 482 -4.27 -1.53 6.12
C GLU A 482 -4.37 -2.39 7.40
N SER A 483 -3.45 -2.17 8.34
CA SER A 483 -3.44 -2.77 9.67
C SER A 483 -4.14 -1.86 10.69
N SER A 484 -4.87 -2.46 11.63
CA SER A 484 -5.43 -1.76 12.79
C SER A 484 -4.44 -1.52 13.92
N GLY A 485 -3.19 -1.97 13.79
CA GLY A 485 -2.24 -2.00 14.89
C GLY A 485 -2.17 -3.38 15.56
N ILE A 486 -1.43 -3.47 16.65
CA ILE A 486 -1.29 -4.68 17.46
C ILE A 486 -1.58 -4.31 18.91
N GLN A 487 -2.56 -4.97 19.51
CA GLN A 487 -2.87 -4.83 20.92
C GLN A 487 -2.13 -5.92 21.71
N GLY A 488 -1.45 -5.52 22.79
CA GLY A 488 -0.85 -6.43 23.73
C GLY A 488 -1.91 -7.15 24.58
N ALA A 489 -1.51 -8.21 25.28
CA ALA A 489 -2.38 -8.94 26.19
C ALA A 489 -2.88 -8.03 27.34
N SER A 490 -4.14 -8.12 27.71
CA SER A 490 -4.70 -7.36 28.83
C SER A 490 -4.52 -8.07 30.18
N THR A 491 -4.44 -9.40 30.15
CA THR A 491 -4.33 -10.26 31.34
C THR A 491 -3.18 -11.24 31.20
N ASP A 492 -2.72 -11.77 32.32
CA ASP A 492 -1.81 -12.92 32.35
C ASP A 492 -2.55 -14.24 32.06
N SER A 493 -1.84 -15.36 32.15
CA SER A 493 -2.40 -16.71 31.93
C SER A 493 -3.51 -17.11 32.93
N ASN A 494 -3.61 -16.42 34.05
CA ASN A 494 -4.61 -16.65 35.10
C ASN A 494 -5.81 -15.70 34.97
N GLY A 495 -5.86 -14.85 33.95
CA GLY A 495 -6.89 -13.84 33.76
C GLY A 495 -6.70 -12.58 34.63
N ILE A 496 -5.56 -12.41 35.28
CA ILE A 496 -5.27 -11.24 36.12
C ILE A 496 -4.77 -10.10 35.24
N ILE A 497 -5.31 -8.89 35.44
CA ILE A 497 -4.94 -7.72 34.64
C ILE A 497 -3.47 -7.35 34.84
N LEU A 498 -2.79 -7.07 33.72
CA LEU A 498 -1.38 -6.66 33.71
C LEU A 498 -1.23 -5.19 34.11
N SER A 499 -1.37 -4.89 35.41
CA SER A 499 -1.39 -3.53 35.94
C SER A 499 -0.15 -2.69 35.57
N GLY A 500 1.03 -3.31 35.52
CA GLY A 500 2.26 -2.65 35.04
C GLY A 500 2.19 -2.25 33.57
N SER A 501 1.60 -3.09 32.75
CA SER A 501 1.43 -2.83 31.30
C SER A 501 0.34 -1.80 31.03
N VAL A 502 -0.71 -1.68 31.87
CA VAL A 502 -1.67 -0.55 31.79
C VAL A 502 -0.94 0.78 31.99
N LEU A 503 0.00 0.84 32.93
CA LEU A 503 0.82 2.04 33.12
C LEU A 503 1.74 2.31 31.91
N ASP A 504 2.30 1.25 31.31
CA ASP A 504 3.15 1.37 30.12
C ASP A 504 2.32 1.83 28.90
N GLU A 505 1.08 1.36 28.75
CA GLU A 505 0.16 1.83 27.69
C GLU A 505 -0.12 3.34 27.79
N SER A 506 -0.21 3.88 29.02
CA SER A 506 -0.51 5.29 29.25
C SER A 506 0.45 6.28 28.55
N TYR A 507 1.67 5.84 28.25
CA TYR A 507 2.67 6.66 27.54
C TYR A 507 3.16 6.01 26.22
N GLY A 508 2.43 4.99 25.73
CA GLY A 508 2.62 4.38 24.41
C GLY A 508 3.73 3.34 24.33
N ASN A 509 4.10 2.70 25.43
CA ASN A 509 5.13 1.67 25.45
C ASN A 509 4.56 0.25 25.58
N TYR A 510 3.37 0.01 25.06
CA TYR A 510 2.74 -1.32 25.11
C TYR A 510 2.09 -1.71 23.80
N ASP A 511 0.95 -1.09 23.39
CA ASP A 511 0.33 -1.36 22.12
C ASP A 511 1.15 -0.78 20.94
N ALA A 512 1.04 -1.40 19.77
CA ALA A 512 1.74 -0.97 18.57
C ALA A 512 0.79 -0.37 17.54
N TYR A 513 1.17 0.77 16.96
CA TYR A 513 0.39 1.54 16.02
C TYR A 513 1.10 1.69 14.68
N THR A 514 0.35 2.02 13.62
CA THR A 514 0.94 2.31 12.31
C THR A 514 1.27 3.81 12.17
N PRO A 515 2.25 4.20 11.35
CA PRO A 515 2.57 5.61 11.11
C PRO A 515 1.38 6.44 10.59
N ILE A 516 0.46 5.84 9.82
CA ILE A 516 -0.75 6.55 9.34
C ILE A 516 -1.72 6.86 10.49
N GLN A 517 -1.85 5.97 11.47
CA GLN A 517 -2.63 6.25 12.67
C GLN A 517 -2.04 7.42 13.46
N LEU A 518 -0.71 7.49 13.56
CA LEU A 518 -0.03 8.61 14.21
C LEU A 518 -0.26 9.95 13.51
N VAL A 519 -0.17 9.98 12.17
CA VAL A 519 -0.42 11.23 11.44
C VAL A 519 -1.89 11.63 11.50
N GLN A 520 -2.82 10.67 11.53
CA GLN A 520 -4.25 10.95 11.73
C GLN A 520 -4.51 11.51 13.13
N TYR A 521 -3.95 10.89 14.16
CA TYR A 521 -4.02 11.34 15.54
C TYR A 521 -3.53 12.78 15.71
N ILE A 522 -2.31 13.07 15.26
CA ILE A 522 -1.74 14.41 15.44
C ILE A 522 -2.46 15.46 14.60
N SER A 523 -2.97 15.09 13.42
CA SER A 523 -3.83 15.94 12.60
C SER A 523 -5.13 16.30 13.31
N THR A 524 -5.71 15.35 14.05
CA THR A 524 -6.93 15.57 14.82
C THR A 524 -6.73 16.63 15.92
N ILE A 525 -5.58 16.63 16.57
CA ILE A 525 -5.24 17.70 17.53
C ILE A 525 -5.02 19.03 16.80
N ALA A 526 -4.27 18.99 15.71
CA ALA A 526 -3.90 20.19 14.96
C ALA A 526 -5.13 20.98 14.46
N ASN A 527 -6.11 20.28 13.89
CA ASN A 527 -7.29 20.87 13.24
C ASN A 527 -8.47 21.17 14.18
N GLY A 528 -8.30 21.01 15.49
CA GLY A 528 -9.36 21.36 16.45
C GLY A 528 -10.26 20.19 16.86
N GLY A 529 -9.90 18.94 16.52
CA GLY A 529 -10.60 17.73 16.99
C GLY A 529 -11.36 16.96 15.93
N TYR A 530 -11.19 17.30 14.66
CA TYR A 530 -11.84 16.58 13.57
C TYR A 530 -10.93 15.43 13.08
N ARG A 531 -11.31 14.18 13.36
CA ARG A 531 -10.60 13.02 12.83
C ARG A 531 -10.97 12.83 11.37
N MET A 532 -10.10 13.28 10.48
CA MET A 532 -10.30 13.20 9.05
C MET A 532 -9.92 11.81 8.52
N GLN A 533 -10.71 11.27 7.58
CA GLN A 533 -10.34 10.06 6.84
C GLN A 533 -9.14 10.37 5.92
N PRO A 534 -8.01 9.65 6.04
CA PRO A 534 -6.91 9.77 5.09
C PRO A 534 -7.31 9.25 3.71
N TYR A 535 -6.79 9.87 2.64
CA TYR A 535 -7.00 9.40 1.27
C TYR A 535 -5.86 9.82 0.35
N VAL A 536 -5.65 9.04 -0.71
CA VAL A 536 -4.61 9.24 -1.73
C VAL A 536 -5.22 9.66 -3.06
N VAL A 537 -6.41 9.17 -3.42
CA VAL A 537 -7.07 9.56 -4.68
C VAL A 537 -7.96 10.78 -4.46
N GLN A 538 -7.54 11.90 -5.05
CA GLN A 538 -8.26 13.19 -4.96
C GLN A 538 -9.46 13.21 -5.89
N SER A 539 -9.27 12.80 -7.15
CA SER A 539 -10.33 12.81 -8.14
C SER A 539 -10.17 11.72 -9.19
N ILE A 540 -11.31 11.31 -9.74
CA ILE A 540 -11.42 10.35 -10.83
C ILE A 540 -11.99 11.07 -12.03
N GLY A 541 -11.46 10.83 -13.22
CA GLY A 541 -11.88 11.52 -14.41
C GLY A 541 -11.39 10.86 -15.70
N ARG A 542 -11.43 11.59 -16.78
CA ARG A 542 -10.97 11.16 -18.09
C ARG A 542 -9.94 12.13 -18.62
N THR A 543 -8.87 11.59 -19.18
CA THR A 543 -7.90 12.37 -19.93
C THR A 543 -8.38 12.53 -21.37
N SER A 544 -8.27 13.74 -21.93
CA SER A 544 -8.52 13.98 -23.36
C SER A 544 -7.60 13.14 -24.24
N SER A 545 -7.98 12.95 -25.49
CA SER A 545 -7.19 12.16 -26.47
C SER A 545 -5.79 12.74 -26.72
N ASP A 546 -5.63 14.06 -26.59
CA ASP A 546 -4.35 14.77 -26.70
C ASP A 546 -3.51 14.73 -25.41
N GLY A 547 -4.03 14.14 -24.33
CA GLY A 547 -3.36 14.01 -23.05
C GLY A 547 -3.27 15.30 -22.23
N LYS A 548 -3.84 16.43 -22.71
CA LYS A 548 -3.62 17.76 -22.10
C LYS A 548 -4.67 18.14 -21.06
N HIS A 549 -5.89 17.60 -21.17
CA HIS A 549 -7.01 17.99 -20.31
C HIS A 549 -7.49 16.81 -19.48
N PHE A 550 -7.74 17.05 -18.19
CA PHE A 550 -8.32 16.10 -17.26
C PHE A 550 -9.75 16.55 -16.92
N TYR A 551 -10.73 15.79 -17.38
CA TYR A 551 -12.15 16.03 -17.09
C TYR A 551 -12.56 15.23 -15.87
N THR A 552 -12.88 15.91 -14.78
CA THR A 552 -13.23 15.30 -13.50
C THR A 552 -14.67 14.79 -13.53
N TYR A 553 -14.87 13.52 -13.15
CA TYR A 553 -16.18 12.93 -12.91
C TYR A 553 -16.53 12.92 -11.43
N TYR A 554 -15.52 12.67 -10.59
CA TYR A 554 -15.67 12.57 -9.15
C TYR A 554 -14.53 13.31 -8.45
N ASN A 555 -14.88 14.09 -7.42
CA ASN A 555 -13.95 14.70 -6.48
C ASN A 555 -14.22 14.17 -5.08
N LYS A 556 -13.20 13.61 -4.43
CA LYS A 556 -13.27 13.20 -3.03
C LYS A 556 -13.47 14.43 -2.15
N LYS A 557 -14.58 14.49 -1.43
CA LYS A 557 -14.78 15.49 -0.37
C LYS A 557 -14.11 15.02 0.92
N PRO A 558 -13.51 15.93 1.70
CA PRO A 558 -13.01 15.61 3.03
C PRO A 558 -14.10 14.94 3.88
N THR A 559 -13.76 13.85 4.55
CA THR A 559 -14.70 13.08 5.37
C THR A 559 -14.24 13.13 6.81
N VAL A 560 -15.10 13.63 7.69
CA VAL A 560 -14.91 13.59 9.15
C VAL A 560 -15.42 12.25 9.66
N GLN A 561 -14.56 11.46 10.27
CA GLN A 561 -14.92 10.16 10.87
C GLN A 561 -15.39 10.31 12.32
N PHE A 562 -14.81 11.26 13.03
CA PHE A 562 -15.15 11.53 14.44
C PHE A 562 -14.80 12.97 14.81
N LYS A 563 -15.51 13.53 15.78
CA LYS A 563 -15.18 14.82 16.39
C LYS A 563 -14.92 14.61 17.88
N ILE A 564 -13.73 14.99 18.33
CA ILE A 564 -13.34 14.85 19.73
C ILE A 564 -14.22 15.77 20.59
N PRO A 565 -14.82 15.26 21.68
CA PRO A 565 -15.78 16.02 22.51
C PRO A 565 -15.08 16.86 23.58
N TRP A 566 -14.08 17.65 23.23
CA TRP A 566 -13.39 18.58 24.13
C TRP A 566 -13.87 20.02 23.99
N THR A 567 -13.59 20.85 24.99
CA THR A 567 -13.77 22.30 24.95
C THR A 567 -12.55 22.97 24.32
N ALA A 568 -12.69 24.24 23.98
CA ALA A 568 -11.57 25.05 23.46
C ALA A 568 -10.40 25.15 24.48
N ASP A 569 -10.72 25.31 25.76
CA ASP A 569 -9.72 25.40 26.83
C ASP A 569 -8.98 24.08 27.04
N GLU A 570 -9.68 22.94 26.98
CA GLU A 570 -9.05 21.60 27.06
C GLU A 570 -8.09 21.39 25.90
N LEU A 571 -8.48 21.72 24.68
CA LEU A 571 -7.61 21.67 23.51
C LEU A 571 -6.42 22.62 23.64
N ALA A 572 -6.61 23.83 24.20
CA ALA A 572 -5.57 24.81 24.39
C ALA A 572 -4.43 24.29 25.28
N VAL A 573 -4.74 23.57 26.36
CA VAL A 573 -3.74 22.93 27.25
C VAL A 573 -2.86 21.94 26.44
N ILE A 574 -3.47 21.13 25.58
CA ILE A 574 -2.75 20.12 24.79
C ILE A 574 -1.87 20.81 23.75
N LYS A 575 -2.42 21.79 23.00
CA LYS A 575 -1.66 22.54 21.99
C LYS A 575 -0.51 23.31 22.60
N GLN A 576 -0.72 23.94 23.78
CA GLN A 576 0.33 24.61 24.53
C GLN A 576 1.48 23.66 24.86
N GLY A 577 1.16 22.47 25.43
CA GLY A 577 2.19 21.47 25.77
C GLY A 577 2.97 21.03 24.53
N LEU A 578 2.31 20.71 23.43
CA LEU A 578 2.96 20.30 22.18
C LEU A 578 3.76 21.42 21.51
N TYR A 579 3.36 22.68 21.70
CA TYR A 579 4.16 23.84 21.29
C TYR A 579 5.42 23.99 22.17
N GLN A 580 5.30 23.82 23.47
CA GLN A 580 6.41 23.89 24.44
C GLN A 580 7.48 22.80 24.20
N VAL A 581 7.13 21.63 23.72
CA VAL A 581 8.11 20.59 23.31
C VAL A 581 9.20 21.16 22.38
N VAL A 582 8.85 22.11 21.52
CA VAL A 582 9.76 22.74 20.56
C VAL A 582 10.23 24.11 21.05
N HIS A 583 9.33 24.92 21.63
CA HIS A 583 9.56 26.36 21.89
C HIS A 583 9.66 26.72 23.36
N GLY A 584 9.42 25.78 24.28
CA GLY A 584 9.49 25.99 25.71
C GLY A 584 10.89 26.33 26.18
N SER A 585 10.99 26.67 27.46
CA SER A 585 12.24 27.06 28.09
C SER A 585 12.83 26.02 29.02
N ASN A 586 12.10 24.90 29.28
CA ASN A 586 12.59 23.85 30.16
C ASN A 586 13.76 23.09 29.52
N ALA A 587 14.86 22.96 30.25
CA ALA A 587 16.08 22.27 29.78
C ALA A 587 15.83 20.83 29.31
N TRP A 588 14.76 20.17 29.79
CA TRP A 588 14.35 18.83 29.43
C TRP A 588 13.36 18.79 28.24
N GLY A 589 13.08 19.92 27.59
CA GLY A 589 12.28 19.97 26.37
C GLY A 589 12.93 19.17 25.23
N THR A 590 12.17 18.24 24.63
CA THR A 590 12.76 17.15 23.83
C THR A 590 13.00 17.49 22.36
N ALA A 591 12.51 18.64 21.84
CA ALA A 591 12.64 19.01 20.43
C ALA A 591 13.11 20.45 20.18
N HIS A 592 13.85 21.05 21.07
CA HIS A 592 14.40 22.42 20.94
C HIS A 592 15.25 22.61 19.67
N ALA A 593 15.84 21.56 19.12
CA ALA A 593 16.55 21.60 17.84
C ALA A 593 15.69 22.12 16.68
N LEU A 594 14.37 22.10 16.81
CA LEU A 594 13.42 22.58 15.80
C LEU A 594 12.93 24.02 16.05
N LYS A 595 13.36 24.69 17.11
CA LYS A 595 12.85 26.00 17.54
C LYS A 595 12.91 27.08 16.44
N ASN A 596 13.96 27.02 15.62
CA ASN A 596 14.20 28.01 14.56
C ASN A 596 13.66 27.57 13.19
N VAL A 597 12.94 26.44 13.11
CA VAL A 597 12.33 26.00 11.85
C VAL A 597 11.12 26.89 11.51
N LYS A 598 11.03 27.29 10.26
CA LYS A 598 9.88 28.04 9.75
C LYS A 598 9.13 27.21 8.71
N PRO A 599 7.78 27.21 8.76
CA PRO A 599 6.93 27.81 9.79
C PRO A 599 7.09 27.09 11.14
N SER A 600 6.59 27.72 12.23
CA SER A 600 6.68 27.16 13.58
C SER A 600 6.06 25.77 13.68
N ILE A 601 6.70 24.88 14.42
CA ILE A 601 6.28 23.48 14.59
C ILE A 601 5.74 23.28 16.00
N SER A 602 4.60 22.61 16.12
CA SER A 602 4.17 21.97 17.36
C SER A 602 4.34 20.46 17.20
N ALA A 603 4.93 19.79 18.19
CA ALA A 603 5.33 18.39 18.01
C ALA A 603 5.40 17.60 19.33
N LYS A 604 5.56 16.29 19.21
CA LYS A 604 5.91 15.39 20.29
C LYS A 604 6.94 14.38 19.78
N THR A 605 8.03 14.20 20.54
CA THR A 605 8.99 13.13 20.34
C THR A 605 8.57 11.88 21.10
N GLY A 606 8.99 10.73 20.62
CA GLY A 606 8.84 9.45 21.32
C GLY A 606 10.09 8.61 21.18
N THR A 607 10.36 7.89 22.24
CA THR A 607 11.35 6.81 22.29
C THR A 607 10.65 5.63 22.94
N ALA A 608 10.55 4.52 22.21
CA ALA A 608 9.94 3.30 22.71
C ALA A 608 10.98 2.20 22.78
N GLN A 609 11.11 1.56 23.94
CA GLN A 609 11.97 0.41 24.11
C GLN A 609 11.44 -0.78 23.32
N THR A 610 12.33 -1.48 22.63
CA THR A 610 12.03 -2.71 21.88
C THR A 610 13.25 -3.64 21.94
N PHE A 611 13.11 -4.86 21.42
CA PHE A 611 14.18 -5.84 21.37
C PHE A 611 14.40 -6.35 19.97
N TYR A 612 15.63 -6.69 19.64
CA TYR A 612 15.95 -7.22 18.32
C TYR A 612 15.26 -8.56 18.10
N TYR A 613 14.44 -8.64 17.07
CA TYR A 613 13.83 -9.87 16.59
C TYR A 613 14.66 -10.48 15.46
N ASN A 614 15.24 -11.65 15.71
CA ASN A 614 16.03 -12.35 14.72
C ASN A 614 15.10 -13.17 13.78
N THR A 615 14.98 -12.73 12.55
CA THR A 615 14.08 -13.35 11.54
C THR A 615 14.49 -14.77 11.14
N LYS A 616 15.79 -15.11 11.27
CA LYS A 616 16.30 -16.46 10.96
C LYS A 616 15.92 -17.46 12.05
N THR A 617 16.09 -17.07 13.29
CA THR A 617 15.76 -17.95 14.45
C THR A 617 14.30 -17.81 14.90
N LYS A 618 13.57 -16.82 14.37
CA LYS A 618 12.20 -16.46 14.75
C LYS A 618 12.05 -16.20 16.26
N LYS A 619 13.06 -15.61 16.89
CA LYS A 619 13.08 -15.32 18.32
C LYS A 619 13.47 -13.88 18.58
N SER A 620 12.88 -13.27 19.61
CA SER A 620 13.39 -12.04 20.21
C SER A 620 14.69 -12.34 20.95
N THR A 621 15.59 -11.38 20.97
CA THR A 621 16.86 -11.45 21.71
C THR A 621 16.84 -10.43 22.85
N ASP A 622 17.81 -10.53 23.78
CA ASP A 622 17.97 -9.56 24.87
C ASP A 622 18.64 -8.24 24.41
N LYS A 623 18.96 -8.13 23.13
CA LYS A 623 19.54 -6.90 22.59
C LYS A 623 18.48 -5.81 22.54
N GLU A 624 18.60 -4.86 23.46
CA GLU A 624 17.74 -3.69 23.53
C GLU A 624 17.96 -2.77 22.33
N LEU A 625 16.87 -2.30 21.76
CA LEU A 625 16.79 -1.30 20.71
C LEU A 625 15.70 -0.30 21.09
N ILE A 626 15.65 0.82 20.37
CA ILE A 626 14.58 1.81 20.53
C ILE A 626 13.95 2.16 19.18
N ASN A 627 12.67 2.50 19.19
CA ASN A 627 12.02 3.17 18.09
C ASN A 627 12.06 4.69 18.35
N GLU A 628 12.80 5.43 17.52
CA GLU A 628 12.80 6.89 17.56
C GLU A 628 11.59 7.39 16.74
N THR A 629 10.66 8.06 17.39
CA THR A 629 9.43 8.52 16.74
C THR A 629 9.26 10.02 16.90
N MET A 630 8.50 10.64 16.00
CA MET A 630 8.10 12.04 16.10
C MET A 630 6.80 12.29 15.36
N VAL A 631 5.89 13.02 15.97
CA VAL A 631 4.68 13.55 15.34
C VAL A 631 4.60 15.05 15.54
N GLY A 632 3.94 15.74 14.61
CA GLY A 632 3.75 17.17 14.73
C GLY A 632 3.00 17.79 13.56
N TRP A 633 2.85 19.10 13.61
CA TRP A 633 2.26 19.88 12.53
C TRP A 633 2.93 21.26 12.40
N ALA A 634 2.73 21.92 11.27
CA ALA A 634 3.16 23.26 10.94
C ALA A 634 2.11 23.98 10.02
N SER A 635 1.80 25.28 10.12
CA SER A 635 2.28 26.14 11.23
C SER A 635 1.51 25.82 12.52
N SER A 636 2.08 26.20 13.65
CA SER A 636 1.50 25.91 14.98
C SER A 636 0.07 26.42 15.12
N ASN A 637 -0.24 27.61 14.62
CA ASN A 637 -1.55 28.25 14.74
C ASN A 637 -2.49 27.94 13.57
N HIS A 638 -1.96 27.78 12.35
CA HIS A 638 -2.73 27.51 11.14
C HIS A 638 -2.16 26.29 10.41
N PRO A 639 -2.47 25.08 10.87
CA PRO A 639 -1.83 23.86 10.40
C PRO A 639 -2.13 23.59 8.92
N GLN A 640 -1.07 23.47 8.11
CA GLN A 640 -1.13 23.13 6.69
C GLN A 640 -0.58 21.74 6.39
N ILE A 641 0.28 21.25 7.26
CA ILE A 641 0.89 19.92 7.19
C ILE A 641 0.98 19.33 8.59
N ALA A 642 0.57 18.08 8.73
CA ALA A 642 0.90 17.23 9.86
C ALA A 642 1.80 16.10 9.37
N PHE A 643 2.65 15.58 10.26
CA PHE A 643 3.61 14.52 9.93
C PHE A 643 3.76 13.50 11.05
N ALA A 644 4.15 12.29 10.66
CA ALA A 644 4.66 11.25 11.55
C ALA A 644 5.93 10.65 10.96
N VAL A 645 6.93 10.42 11.81
CA VAL A 645 8.24 9.86 11.47
C VAL A 645 8.57 8.75 12.46
N VAL A 646 9.09 7.65 11.96
CA VAL A 646 9.49 6.48 12.77
C VAL A 646 10.81 5.93 12.22
N PHE A 647 11.83 5.83 13.07
CA PHE A 647 13.05 5.06 12.85
C PHE A 647 13.01 3.85 13.77
N VAL A 648 12.96 2.66 13.18
CA VAL A 648 12.69 1.41 13.92
C VAL A 648 14.00 0.75 14.35
N GLY A 649 14.10 0.33 15.62
CA GLY A 649 15.20 -0.50 16.10
C GLY A 649 16.57 0.18 16.04
N ILE A 650 16.67 1.38 16.56
CA ILE A 650 17.92 2.15 16.70
C ILE A 650 18.67 1.68 17.97
N ASP A 651 19.98 1.60 17.91
CA ASP A 651 20.82 1.31 19.10
C ASP A 651 20.75 2.49 20.08
N PRO A 652 20.27 2.28 21.32
CA PRO A 652 20.10 3.36 22.30
C PRO A 652 21.42 4.04 22.70
N ASN A 653 22.56 3.35 22.56
CA ASN A 653 23.88 3.95 22.84
C ASN A 653 24.41 4.83 21.70
N LYS A 654 23.71 4.86 20.55
CA LYS A 654 24.05 5.61 19.35
C LYS A 654 22.86 6.44 18.86
N GLU A 655 21.96 6.77 19.80
CA GLU A 655 20.78 7.61 19.53
C GLU A 655 21.21 8.92 18.86
N GLY A 656 20.39 9.37 17.87
CA GLY A 656 20.65 10.59 17.11
C GLY A 656 19.44 11.51 17.02
N ASN A 657 19.52 12.49 16.16
CA ASN A 657 18.40 13.38 15.86
C ASN A 657 17.72 13.01 14.54
N TYR A 658 17.70 11.72 14.17
CA TYR A 658 17.23 11.26 12.84
C TYR A 658 15.77 11.63 12.61
N ASN A 659 14.90 11.39 13.59
CA ASN A 659 13.50 11.74 13.57
C ASN A 659 13.27 13.26 13.48
N LYS A 660 14.02 14.06 14.26
CA LYS A 660 13.92 15.53 14.27
C LYS A 660 14.42 16.14 12.96
N ASN A 661 15.55 15.64 12.43
CA ASN A 661 16.10 16.07 11.14
C ASN A 661 15.15 15.73 9.99
N MET A 662 14.50 14.56 10.05
CA MET A 662 13.51 14.18 9.06
C MET A 662 12.28 15.10 9.12
N ALA A 663 11.74 15.37 10.30
CA ALA A 663 10.63 16.30 10.51
C ALA A 663 10.96 17.71 10.00
N LYS A 664 12.15 18.22 10.33
CA LYS A 664 12.67 19.49 9.77
C LYS A 664 12.66 19.51 8.26
N SER A 665 13.19 18.44 7.64
CA SER A 665 13.27 18.31 6.19
C SER A 665 11.88 18.32 5.55
N MET A 666 10.92 17.57 6.11
CA MET A 666 9.54 17.53 5.62
C MET A 666 8.86 18.88 5.67
N VAL A 667 8.92 19.57 6.80
CA VAL A 667 8.27 20.88 7.01
C VAL A 667 8.92 21.96 6.15
N THR A 668 10.25 22.06 6.16
CA THR A 668 10.98 23.08 5.39
C THR A 668 10.78 22.91 3.88
N THR A 669 10.81 21.67 3.39
CA THR A 669 10.58 21.39 1.97
C THR A 669 9.15 21.76 1.57
N TYR A 670 8.15 21.36 2.36
CA TYR A 670 6.76 21.70 2.10
C TYR A 670 6.52 23.22 2.11
N TYR A 671 7.07 23.91 3.10
CA TYR A 671 6.99 25.36 3.18
C TYR A 671 7.60 26.05 1.95
N ASN A 672 8.81 25.63 1.56
CA ASN A 672 9.50 26.24 0.41
C ASN A 672 8.76 26.02 -0.91
N MET A 673 8.08 24.87 -1.07
CA MET A 673 7.28 24.58 -2.26
C MET A 673 5.93 25.29 -2.30
N TYR A 674 5.35 25.60 -1.12
CA TYR A 674 3.98 26.08 -1.00
C TYR A 674 3.86 27.34 -0.12
N LYS A 675 4.83 28.26 -0.19
CA LYS A 675 4.86 29.49 0.63
C LYS A 675 3.52 30.25 0.64
N GLY A 676 2.84 30.33 -0.51
CA GLY A 676 1.55 30.99 -0.63
C GLY A 676 0.42 30.41 0.23
N LYS A 677 0.48 29.13 0.60
CA LYS A 677 -0.49 28.52 1.51
C LYS A 677 -0.33 28.95 2.97
N PHE A 678 0.82 29.53 3.31
CA PHE A 678 1.14 30.02 4.65
C PHE A 678 1.06 31.54 4.76
N SER A 679 1.04 32.28 3.63
CA SER A 679 1.03 33.72 3.60
C SER A 679 -0.36 34.35 3.78
N SER A 680 -1.43 33.59 3.59
CA SER A 680 -2.82 34.06 3.76
C SER A 680 -3.30 34.08 5.22
N THR A 681 -2.41 33.90 6.20
CA THR A 681 -2.74 33.70 7.62
C THR A 681 -1.84 34.46 8.58
N ASN A 682 -1.19 35.56 8.11
CA ASN A 682 -0.52 36.54 8.98
C ASN A 682 -1.44 37.68 9.34
#